data_e6296d9f675368d0b3e784816695d759
#
_entry.id   e6296d9f675368d0b3e784816695d759
#
_cell.length_a   1.000
_cell.length_b   1.000
_cell.length_c   1.000
_cell.angle_alpha   90.00
_cell.angle_beta   90.00
_cell.angle_gamma   90.00
#
_symmetry.space_group_name_H-M   'P 1'
#
loop_
_entity.id
_entity.type
_entity.pdbx_description
1 polymer ?
#
loop_
_entity_poly.entity_id
_entity_poly.type
_entity_poly.pdbx_seq_one_letter_code
_entity_poly.pdbx_strand_id
1 'polypeptide(L)'
;MIVRSFSAHILSDARFETYIPARASRSTASSRRRQSSRSIASSSSQTPRSSFEPLARVRTRADARVRAEDHAAGVFARDDGRPRVRGLARVRVARVEAHVDVERAIVSRGGRARSHISTPTSRDRETARSDERNNRRGSRRARAGARSAMLDAGARRLGRCHNALVTALLTDTYQLTMAYAYWRNGTHDRRAVFELFFRANPFQGEFTVFAGLEEALRFVSNFEFTERDVEYLKSTPVGENMEDEFFEFLLGLDASEVRVYAQKEGSVVFPRVPLLRLEGPLATVQLLETTLLCLVNYASLLATNAARHRLVAGQNAMLLEFGLRRAQGVDGGVSASRYAYLGGFDATSNVEAGRQFGIPIKGTHAHSYVQSHAGWGCVKNPKLVAADGSVCEDFPALVLEKMKSLEAIRDDMEVDLRWSETNTSELAAFTSYALAFPNAFLALVDTYNVLQSGLPNFCAVALALRELGYAAVGIRLDSGDLSYLSKRSRAFLRNIERLLGTKIADNLSAVSITASNDIHEEVLYSLRQHGHEIDAFGIGTHLVTCLKQPALGCVYKLVEVDGTPRIKLSEDIGKVTIPGCKNGYRLFSQTGEAIVDVMTRVGEPVPKVGERMLCRHPFMESKRAYVVPSKVAPLFDLVWDGARGVDPQVDLSLETSRARCKESIRQLRADHLR
;
A
#
# COMPACT_ATOMS: atom_id res chain seq x y z
N MET A 1 -17.16 -22.30 -10.22
CA MET A 1 -16.26 -22.44 -9.05
C MET A 1 -16.12 -21.09 -8.39
N ILE A 2 -16.32 -20.97 -7.10
CA ILE A 2 -16.67 -19.70 -6.49
C ILE A 2 -15.78 -19.44 -5.29
N VAL A 3 -15.14 -18.28 -5.22
CA VAL A 3 -14.33 -17.85 -4.09
C VAL A 3 -15.04 -16.73 -3.36
N ARG A 4 -15.24 -16.90 -2.06
CA ARG A 4 -15.67 -15.86 -1.15
C ARG A 4 -14.78 -15.83 0.10
N SER A 5 -14.39 -14.63 0.52
CA SER A 5 -14.05 -14.40 1.92
C SER A 5 -15.37 -14.34 2.72
N PHE A 6 -15.67 -15.36 3.49
CA PHE A 6 -16.78 -15.35 4.43
C PHE A 6 -16.23 -15.07 5.82
N SER A 7 -16.53 -13.92 6.38
CA SER A 7 -16.39 -13.68 7.80
C SER A 7 -17.43 -14.51 8.57
N ALA A 8 -17.10 -14.96 9.77
CA ALA A 8 -17.90 -15.93 10.54
C ALA A 8 -19.24 -15.43 11.08
N HIS A 9 -19.67 -14.20 10.76
CA HIS A 9 -20.81 -13.52 11.36
C HIS A 9 -22.05 -13.32 10.46
N ILE A 10 -22.23 -14.13 9.41
CA ILE A 10 -23.37 -13.97 8.49
C ILE A 10 -24.51 -14.91 8.92
N LEU A 11 -25.17 -14.66 10.02
CA LEU A 11 -26.37 -15.46 10.39
C LEU A 11 -27.55 -14.65 10.95
N SER A 12 -27.58 -13.31 10.91
CA SER A 12 -28.72 -12.64 11.56
C SER A 12 -29.76 -11.99 10.69
N ASP A 13 -29.51 -11.58 9.40
CA ASP A 13 -30.50 -10.76 8.70
C ASP A 13 -30.75 -11.03 7.20
N ALA A 14 -30.38 -12.15 6.67
CA ALA A 14 -30.87 -12.58 5.36
C ALA A 14 -31.69 -13.85 5.51
N ARG A 15 -32.95 -13.89 5.04
CA ARG A 15 -33.76 -15.12 5.00
C ARG A 15 -33.02 -16.16 4.15
N PHE A 16 -32.22 -16.97 4.81
CA PHE A 16 -31.57 -18.15 4.23
C PHE A 16 -32.47 -19.35 4.51
N GLU A 17 -33.16 -19.85 3.52
CA GLU A 17 -33.78 -21.17 3.60
C GLU A 17 -32.68 -22.24 3.58
N THR A 18 -32.38 -22.79 4.75
CA THR A 18 -31.56 -23.99 4.87
C THR A 18 -32.44 -25.21 4.63
N TYR A 19 -32.28 -25.86 3.49
CA TYR A 19 -32.90 -27.15 3.20
C TYR A 19 -32.11 -28.28 3.87
N ILE A 20 -32.69 -28.90 4.93
CA ILE A 20 -32.23 -30.16 5.52
C ILE A 20 -33.18 -31.24 4.99
N PRO A 21 -32.74 -32.31 4.30
CA PRO A 21 -33.62 -33.40 3.93
C PRO A 21 -34.00 -34.21 5.16
N ALA A 22 -35.29 -34.24 5.51
CA ALA A 22 -35.85 -35.06 6.59
C ALA A 22 -35.81 -36.52 6.20
N ARG A 23 -35.16 -37.36 7.01
CA ARG A 23 -35.37 -38.80 7.02
C ARG A 23 -36.62 -39.11 7.82
N ALA A 24 -37.53 -39.84 7.19
CA ALA A 24 -38.76 -40.34 7.80
C ALA A 24 -38.46 -41.37 8.89
N SER A 25 -39.13 -41.22 10.06
CA SER A 25 -39.50 -42.33 10.92
C SER A 25 -40.81 -42.07 11.60
N ARG A 26 -41.68 -43.05 11.52
CA ARG A 26 -43.07 -43.09 11.98
C ARG A 26 -43.17 -43.21 13.50
N SER A 27 -44.23 -42.69 14.06
CA SER A 27 -45.27 -43.23 14.95
C SER A 27 -45.53 -42.41 16.19
N THR A 28 -46.75 -42.10 16.31
CA THR A 28 -47.89 -42.32 17.23
C THR A 28 -48.19 -41.23 18.25
N ALA A 29 -49.37 -40.75 18.09
CA ALA A 29 -50.41 -40.15 18.90
C ALA A 29 -50.23 -40.01 20.43
N SER A 30 -50.63 -38.86 21.01
CA SER A 30 -51.86 -38.64 21.76
C SER A 30 -51.83 -37.35 22.57
N SER A 31 -52.70 -36.49 22.31
CA SER A 31 -53.81 -35.94 23.07
C SER A 31 -53.52 -35.10 24.33
N ARG A 32 -54.23 -33.96 24.29
CA ARG A 32 -54.93 -33.20 25.36
C ARG A 32 -54.15 -32.12 26.12
N ARG A 33 -54.53 -30.93 25.83
CA ARG A 33 -55.45 -29.98 26.50
C ARG A 33 -54.85 -29.09 27.61
N ARG A 34 -55.09 -27.81 27.35
CA ARG A 34 -55.66 -26.73 28.18
C ARG A 34 -54.80 -25.93 29.14
N GLN A 35 -54.82 -24.65 28.85
CA GLN A 35 -55.23 -23.50 29.68
C GLN A 35 -54.33 -23.22 30.91
N SER A 36 -53.97 -22.05 31.28
CA SER A 36 -54.47 -20.68 31.21
C SER A 36 -53.64 -19.82 32.15
N SER A 37 -53.44 -18.59 31.76
CA SER A 37 -53.62 -17.33 32.50
C SER A 37 -52.77 -16.93 33.71
N ARG A 38 -52.36 -15.68 33.63
CA ARG A 38 -52.24 -14.60 34.63
C ARG A 38 -51.07 -14.66 35.60
N SER A 39 -50.24 -13.68 35.67
CA SER A 39 -50.25 -12.24 35.95
C SER A 39 -49.65 -11.94 37.33
N ILE A 40 -48.96 -10.83 37.39
CA ILE A 40 -48.79 -9.90 38.52
C ILE A 40 -47.48 -10.01 39.37
N ALA A 41 -46.68 -9.03 39.19
CA ALA A 41 -46.18 -7.99 40.08
C ALA A 41 -45.07 -8.26 41.12
N SER A 42 -44.06 -7.44 40.97
CA SER A 42 -43.47 -6.50 41.93
C SER A 42 -42.55 -7.04 43.06
N SER A 43 -41.48 -6.34 43.16
CA SER A 43 -40.85 -5.68 44.29
C SER A 43 -39.48 -6.24 44.77
N SER A 44 -38.54 -5.37 44.62
CA SER A 44 -37.61 -4.79 45.61
C SER A 44 -36.51 -5.64 46.27
N SER A 45 -35.33 -5.10 46.08
CA SER A 45 -34.34 -4.73 47.12
C SER A 45 -33.31 -5.74 47.61
N GLN A 46 -32.10 -5.18 47.64
CA GLN A 46 -31.02 -5.39 48.61
C GLN A 46 -29.87 -6.33 48.24
N THR A 47 -28.73 -5.66 48.10
CA THR A 47 -27.36 -6.20 48.31
C THR A 47 -27.18 -6.73 49.74
N PRO A 48 -26.20 -7.62 50.01
CA PRO A 48 -24.92 -7.10 50.51
C PRO A 48 -23.64 -7.85 50.03
N ARG A 49 -22.54 -7.21 50.42
CA ARG A 49 -21.11 -7.48 50.28
C ARG A 49 -20.64 -8.78 50.95
N SER A 50 -19.46 -9.24 50.48
CA SER A 50 -18.24 -9.66 51.17
C SER A 50 -17.69 -10.96 50.58
N SER A 51 -16.49 -11.00 50.20
CA SER A 51 -15.14 -11.09 50.78
C SER A 51 -14.47 -12.45 50.47
N PHE A 52 -13.19 -12.34 50.04
CA PHE A 52 -12.02 -13.19 50.24
C PHE A 52 -11.91 -14.59 49.61
N GLU A 53 -11.02 -14.75 48.73
CA GLU A 53 -9.63 -15.25 48.65
C GLU A 53 -9.43 -16.78 48.49
N PRO A 54 -8.19 -17.32 48.28
CA PRO A 54 -7.72 -17.87 46.99
C PRO A 54 -7.22 -19.33 47.16
N LEU A 55 -6.84 -20.00 46.08
CA LEU A 55 -5.96 -21.21 46.04
C LEU A 55 -5.88 -21.70 44.59
N ALA A 56 -4.84 -22.27 44.01
CA ALA A 56 -3.47 -22.60 44.35
C ALA A 56 -2.70 -22.95 43.04
N ARG A 57 -1.43 -22.75 43.10
CA ARG A 57 -0.31 -23.08 42.21
C ARG A 57 -0.31 -24.48 41.59
N VAL A 58 0.18 -24.59 40.36
CA VAL A 58 1.11 -25.64 39.92
C VAL A 58 2.29 -25.03 39.19
N ARG A 59 3.50 -25.32 39.71
CA ARG A 59 4.83 -24.94 39.17
C ARG A 59 5.30 -25.99 38.17
N THR A 60 6.02 -25.56 37.12
CA THR A 60 7.21 -26.29 36.66
C THR A 60 8.31 -25.28 36.23
N ARG A 61 9.51 -25.63 36.67
CA ARG A 61 10.77 -24.86 36.57
C ARG A 61 11.43 -24.98 35.21
N ALA A 62 12.15 -23.97 34.80
CA ALA A 62 13.56 -24.09 34.44
C ALA A 62 14.21 -22.69 34.42
N ASP A 63 15.19 -22.49 35.28
CA ASP A 63 16.05 -21.31 35.43
C ASP A 63 17.17 -21.29 34.39
N ALA A 64 17.57 -20.08 33.94
CA ALA A 64 18.98 -19.74 33.81
C ALA A 64 19.13 -18.19 33.84
N ARG A 65 19.86 -17.75 34.84
CA ARG A 65 20.28 -16.37 35.13
C ARG A 65 21.37 -15.90 34.16
N VAL A 66 21.39 -14.61 33.78
CA VAL A 66 22.61 -13.79 33.84
C VAL A 66 22.20 -12.37 34.25
N ARG A 67 22.90 -11.84 35.25
CA ARG A 67 22.72 -10.49 35.83
C ARG A 67 23.53 -9.46 35.05
N ALA A 68 22.96 -8.25 35.04
CA ALA A 68 23.63 -7.00 34.72
C ALA A 68 24.39 -6.46 35.94
N GLU A 69 25.46 -5.71 35.71
CA GLU A 69 25.94 -4.69 36.65
C GLU A 69 26.40 -3.44 35.91
N ASP A 70 25.97 -2.31 36.46
CA ASP A 70 26.32 -0.94 36.09
C ASP A 70 27.74 -0.59 36.51
N HIS A 71 28.40 0.40 35.86
CA HIS A 71 28.84 1.66 36.44
C HIS A 71 29.64 2.55 35.44
N ALA A 72 29.12 3.73 35.22
CA ALA A 72 29.66 5.08 35.47
C ALA A 72 31.00 5.52 34.84
N ALA A 73 30.86 6.56 34.04
CA ALA A 73 31.60 7.85 33.94
C ALA A 73 33.13 7.91 34.08
N GLY A 74 33.75 8.59 33.12
CA GLY A 74 35.12 9.17 33.29
C GLY A 74 35.70 9.72 31.98
N VAL A 75 35.96 10.97 32.03
CA VAL A 75 36.45 11.96 31.09
C VAL A 75 37.97 11.81 30.79
N PHE A 76 38.39 12.30 29.62
CA PHE A 76 39.67 12.87 29.15
C PHE A 76 40.67 12.08 28.25
N ALA A 77 40.97 12.83 27.21
CA ALA A 77 42.25 13.12 26.55
C ALA A 77 42.76 12.25 25.42
N ARG A 78 43.19 12.97 24.39
CA ARG A 78 43.93 12.60 23.16
C ARG A 78 45.20 11.79 23.45
N ASP A 79 45.53 10.83 22.59
CA ASP A 79 46.84 10.90 21.90
C ASP A 79 46.95 9.88 20.74
N ASP A 80 47.86 10.17 19.84
CA ASP A 80 48.17 9.51 18.58
C ASP A 80 48.72 8.08 18.75
N GLY A 81 48.39 7.16 17.84
CA GLY A 81 49.14 5.91 17.75
C GLY A 81 48.48 4.78 16.98
N ARG A 82 48.79 4.62 15.72
CA ARG A 82 48.46 3.40 14.95
C ARG A 82 49.15 2.17 15.55
N PRO A 83 48.53 1.00 15.55
CA PRO A 83 49.26 -0.24 15.37
C PRO A 83 48.80 -1.10 14.20
N ARG A 84 49.81 -1.77 13.68
CA ARG A 84 49.80 -2.73 12.57
C ARG A 84 49.00 -4.00 12.90
N VAL A 85 48.34 -4.51 11.87
CA VAL A 85 47.68 -5.82 11.81
C VAL A 85 48.71 -6.94 11.80
N ARG A 86 48.58 -7.95 12.66
CA ARG A 86 49.03 -9.33 12.47
C ARG A 86 48.16 -10.30 13.24
N GLY A 87 47.70 -11.37 12.56
CA GLY A 87 47.23 -12.58 13.22
C GLY A 87 45.93 -13.17 12.64
N LEU A 88 46.09 -13.91 11.52
CA LEU A 88 45.07 -14.82 10.99
C LEU A 88 44.92 -16.06 11.89
N ALA A 89 43.77 -16.31 12.45
CA ALA A 89 43.42 -17.62 13.00
C ALA A 89 42.53 -18.37 12.00
N ARG A 90 43.08 -19.48 11.48
CA ARG A 90 42.33 -20.43 10.62
C ARG A 90 41.42 -21.28 11.48
N VAL A 91 40.12 -21.26 11.19
CA VAL A 91 39.19 -22.27 11.66
C VAL A 91 39.06 -23.36 10.60
N ARG A 92 39.45 -24.58 10.95
CA ARG A 92 39.27 -25.80 10.13
C ARG A 92 37.82 -26.24 10.24
N VAL A 93 37.14 -26.31 9.09
CA VAL A 93 35.85 -27.02 8.96
C VAL A 93 36.17 -28.43 8.46
N ALA A 94 35.75 -29.43 9.21
CA ALA A 94 35.89 -30.84 8.86
C ALA A 94 34.90 -31.21 7.75
N ARG A 95 35.40 -31.79 6.68
CA ARG A 95 34.63 -32.40 5.59
C ARG A 95 34.23 -33.81 6.02
N VAL A 96 32.93 -34.10 5.94
CA VAL A 96 32.44 -35.49 6.01
C VAL A 96 32.22 -35.95 4.56
N GLU A 97 33.01 -36.89 4.12
CA GLU A 97 32.80 -37.60 2.85
C GLU A 97 31.91 -38.80 3.08
N ALA A 98 30.80 -38.88 2.34
CA ALA A 98 29.99 -40.10 2.24
C ALA A 98 30.26 -40.71 0.84
N HIS A 99 30.91 -41.86 0.83
CA HIS A 99 31.07 -42.72 -0.35
C HIS A 99 29.69 -43.39 -0.67
N VAL A 100 29.32 -43.37 -1.92
CA VAL A 100 28.32 -44.29 -2.49
C VAL A 100 28.96 -44.90 -3.74
N ASP A 101 29.31 -46.20 -3.63
CA ASP A 101 29.69 -47.03 -4.74
C ASP A 101 28.50 -47.40 -5.63
N VAL A 102 28.65 -47.21 -6.94
CA VAL A 102 27.73 -47.78 -7.93
C VAL A 102 28.55 -48.65 -8.91
N GLU A 103 28.28 -49.94 -8.89
CA GLU A 103 28.87 -50.96 -9.72
C GLU A 103 28.65 -50.75 -11.22
N ARG A 104 29.78 -50.99 -11.96
CA ARG A 104 29.81 -51.16 -13.43
C ARG A 104 29.29 -52.54 -13.83
N ALA A 105 28.30 -52.58 -14.70
CA ALA A 105 28.04 -53.76 -15.53
C ALA A 105 28.38 -53.51 -16.99
N ILE A 106 29.39 -54.28 -17.47
CA ILE A 106 29.81 -54.34 -18.87
C ILE A 106 29.00 -55.40 -19.55
N VAL A 107 28.42 -55.12 -20.71
CA VAL A 107 28.07 -56.12 -21.71
C VAL A 107 28.54 -55.66 -23.08
N SER A 108 29.45 -56.43 -23.65
CA SER A 108 29.99 -56.34 -24.99
C SER A 108 29.17 -57.11 -26.01
N ARG A 109 29.15 -56.62 -27.26
CA ARG A 109 29.08 -57.26 -28.59
C ARG A 109 28.30 -56.34 -29.55
N GLY A 110 28.77 -55.89 -30.66
CA GLY A 110 29.63 -56.41 -31.69
C GLY A 110 28.91 -56.12 -33.03
N GLY A 111 29.53 -55.44 -33.96
CA GLY A 111 28.94 -55.28 -35.30
C GLY A 111 29.39 -54.01 -36.04
N ARG A 112 30.39 -54.16 -36.91
CA ARG A 112 30.92 -53.11 -37.81
C ARG A 112 29.90 -52.80 -38.93
N ALA A 113 29.60 -51.51 -39.13
CA ALA A 113 29.30 -50.99 -40.45
C ALA A 113 29.98 -49.60 -40.58
N ARG A 114 30.96 -49.51 -41.47
CA ARG A 114 31.61 -48.22 -41.82
C ARG A 114 30.71 -47.58 -42.91
N SER A 115 30.13 -46.42 -42.58
CA SER A 115 29.71 -45.46 -43.57
C SER A 115 30.58 -44.22 -43.47
N HIS A 116 31.25 -43.88 -44.59
CA HIS A 116 32.04 -42.65 -44.70
C HIS A 116 31.13 -41.43 -44.62
N ILE A 117 31.12 -40.75 -43.51
CA ILE A 117 30.62 -39.39 -43.39
C ILE A 117 31.80 -38.46 -43.48
N SER A 118 31.94 -37.73 -44.58
CA SER A 118 32.92 -36.66 -44.76
C SER A 118 32.62 -35.55 -43.79
N THR A 119 33.55 -35.24 -42.92
CA THR A 119 33.51 -34.06 -42.01
C THR A 119 33.59 -32.80 -42.87
N PRO A 120 32.65 -31.80 -42.65
CA PRO A 120 32.70 -30.51 -43.36
C PRO A 120 34.00 -29.77 -43.00
N THR A 121 34.60 -29.13 -43.99
CA THR A 121 35.82 -28.33 -43.82
C THR A 121 35.56 -27.09 -42.99
N SER A 122 36.61 -26.49 -42.40
CA SER A 122 36.49 -25.27 -41.63
C SER A 122 35.84 -24.11 -42.41
N ARG A 123 35.96 -24.09 -43.72
CA ARG A 123 35.40 -23.10 -44.62
C ARG A 123 33.86 -23.27 -44.79
N ASP A 124 33.37 -24.51 -44.82
CA ASP A 124 31.92 -24.77 -44.90
C ASP A 124 31.18 -24.43 -43.61
N ARG A 125 31.86 -24.53 -42.45
CA ARG A 125 31.35 -24.09 -41.15
C ARG A 125 31.33 -22.56 -41.00
N GLU A 126 32.23 -21.84 -41.62
CA GLU A 126 32.30 -20.39 -41.58
C GLU A 126 31.24 -19.72 -42.49
N THR A 127 31.03 -20.31 -43.70
CA THR A 127 29.92 -19.88 -44.62
C THR A 127 28.54 -20.17 -44.03
N ALA A 128 28.32 -21.34 -43.45
CA ALA A 128 27.06 -21.65 -42.77
C ALA A 128 26.76 -20.71 -41.60
N ARG A 129 27.81 -20.35 -40.83
CA ARG A 129 27.67 -19.35 -39.73
C ARG A 129 27.42 -17.94 -40.25
N SER A 130 27.98 -17.54 -41.39
CA SER A 130 27.74 -16.24 -42.01
C SER A 130 26.31 -16.10 -42.56
N ASP A 131 25.81 -17.14 -43.18
CA ASP A 131 24.44 -17.19 -43.75
C ASP A 131 23.39 -17.25 -42.64
N GLU A 132 23.67 -17.93 -41.55
CA GLU A 132 22.83 -17.98 -40.37
C GLU A 132 22.80 -16.62 -39.64
N ARG A 133 23.94 -15.92 -39.52
CA ARG A 133 24.01 -14.54 -39.02
C ARG A 133 23.24 -13.54 -39.89
N ASN A 134 23.33 -13.66 -41.20
CA ASN A 134 22.61 -12.80 -42.13
C ASN A 134 21.10 -13.05 -42.10
N ASN A 135 20.66 -14.31 -42.00
CA ASN A 135 19.24 -14.67 -41.85
C ASN A 135 18.68 -14.18 -40.51
N ARG A 136 19.46 -14.24 -39.39
CA ARG A 136 19.11 -13.70 -38.10
C ARG A 136 19.06 -12.18 -38.09
N ARG A 137 19.97 -11.48 -38.82
CA ARG A 137 19.90 -10.02 -39.00
C ARG A 137 18.68 -9.63 -39.85
N GLY A 138 18.30 -10.41 -40.84
CA GLY A 138 17.09 -10.22 -41.63
C GLY A 138 15.83 -10.38 -40.81
N SER A 139 15.74 -11.38 -39.92
CA SER A 139 14.62 -11.57 -39.00
C SER A 139 14.51 -10.49 -37.93
N ARG A 140 15.66 -9.99 -37.40
CA ARG A 140 15.69 -8.84 -36.49
C ARG A 140 15.21 -7.56 -37.18
N ARG A 141 15.60 -7.29 -38.42
CA ARG A 141 15.12 -6.15 -39.22
C ARG A 141 13.62 -6.28 -39.54
N ALA A 142 13.15 -7.48 -39.87
CA ALA A 142 11.74 -7.75 -40.11
C ALA A 142 10.89 -7.57 -38.82
N ARG A 143 11.37 -8.02 -37.66
CA ARG A 143 10.71 -7.81 -36.36
C ARG A 143 10.76 -6.34 -35.93
N ALA A 144 11.89 -5.63 -36.12
CA ALA A 144 11.99 -4.21 -35.87
C ALA A 144 11.09 -3.41 -36.83
N GLY A 145 10.97 -3.82 -38.10
CA GLY A 145 10.05 -3.25 -39.06
C GLY A 145 8.58 -3.54 -38.73
N ALA A 146 8.25 -4.77 -38.26
CA ALA A 146 6.92 -5.10 -37.76
C ALA A 146 6.58 -4.31 -36.47
N ARG A 147 7.57 -4.12 -35.58
CA ARG A 147 7.46 -3.27 -34.37
C ARG A 147 7.22 -1.79 -34.74
N SER A 148 7.87 -1.29 -35.78
CA SER A 148 7.66 0.08 -36.32
C SER A 148 6.28 0.19 -36.98
N ALA A 149 5.87 -0.80 -37.77
CA ALA A 149 4.55 -0.83 -38.42
C ALA A 149 3.39 -0.98 -37.41
N MET A 150 3.60 -1.63 -36.27
CA MET A 150 2.65 -1.67 -35.16
C MET A 150 2.51 -0.31 -34.47
N LEU A 151 3.59 0.47 -34.38
CA LEU A 151 3.56 1.84 -33.85
C LEU A 151 2.75 2.77 -34.78
N ASP A 152 2.80 2.55 -36.10
CA ASP A 152 2.01 3.28 -37.09
C ASP A 152 0.52 2.88 -37.08
N ALA A 153 0.16 1.74 -36.50
CA ALA A 153 -1.22 1.23 -36.41
C ALA A 153 -2.01 1.77 -35.19
N GLY A 154 -1.52 2.80 -34.49
CA GLY A 154 -2.23 3.43 -33.36
C GLY A 154 -2.18 2.63 -32.02
N ALA A 155 -1.25 1.67 -31.89
CA ALA A 155 -1.04 0.94 -30.64
C ALA A 155 -0.62 1.90 -29.51
N ARG A 156 -1.41 1.95 -28.43
CA ARG A 156 -1.09 2.78 -27.25
C ARG A 156 -0.03 2.08 -26.40
N ARG A 157 1.23 2.53 -26.51
CA ARG A 157 2.30 2.13 -25.59
C ARG A 157 2.44 3.14 -24.45
N LEU A 158 2.71 2.64 -23.24
CA LEU A 158 3.05 3.47 -22.10
C LEU A 158 4.55 3.78 -22.09
N GLY A 159 4.94 4.96 -21.55
CA GLY A 159 6.33 5.25 -21.23
C GLY A 159 6.91 4.26 -20.22
N ARG A 160 8.23 4.33 -19.99
CA ARG A 160 8.90 3.51 -18.95
C ARG A 160 8.29 3.75 -17.57
N CYS A 161 8.52 2.80 -16.65
CA CYS A 161 8.15 2.95 -15.25
C CYS A 161 8.80 4.20 -14.63
N HIS A 162 8.15 4.79 -13.65
CA HIS A 162 8.67 5.97 -12.95
C HIS A 162 9.97 5.64 -12.20
N ASN A 163 10.11 4.41 -11.70
CA ASN A 163 11.38 3.91 -11.16
C ASN A 163 12.23 3.31 -12.29
N ALA A 164 13.38 3.92 -12.57
CA ALA A 164 14.30 3.48 -13.61
C ALA A 164 14.94 2.09 -13.35
N LEU A 165 14.87 1.57 -12.13
CA LEU A 165 15.35 0.22 -11.78
C LEU A 165 14.40 -0.88 -12.27
N VAL A 166 13.18 -0.55 -12.69
CA VAL A 166 12.21 -1.52 -13.22
C VAL A 166 12.56 -1.85 -14.66
N THR A 167 13.33 -2.94 -14.82
CA THR A 167 13.80 -3.49 -16.11
C THR A 167 13.56 -5.00 -16.12
N ALA A 168 13.86 -5.68 -17.23
CA ALA A 168 13.78 -7.15 -17.31
C ALA A 168 14.75 -7.86 -16.35
N LEU A 169 15.85 -7.20 -15.93
CA LEU A 169 16.77 -7.72 -14.92
C LEU A 169 16.28 -7.62 -13.48
N LEU A 170 15.22 -6.85 -13.21
CA LEU A 170 14.60 -6.82 -11.89
C LEU A 170 13.81 -8.11 -11.66
N THR A 171 14.52 -9.21 -11.52
CA THR A 171 13.92 -10.55 -11.37
C THR A 171 14.77 -11.42 -10.45
N ASP A 172 14.20 -12.52 -9.98
CA ASP A 172 14.93 -13.52 -9.22
C ASP A 172 15.66 -14.50 -10.16
N THR A 173 16.81 -15.00 -9.74
CA THR A 173 17.65 -15.91 -10.51
C THR A 173 16.89 -17.14 -11.02
N TYR A 174 15.94 -17.69 -10.22
CA TYR A 174 15.19 -18.88 -10.62
C TYR A 174 14.29 -18.65 -11.84
N GLN A 175 13.90 -17.42 -12.13
CA GLN A 175 13.13 -17.09 -13.33
C GLN A 175 13.96 -17.34 -14.60
N LEU A 176 15.23 -16.93 -14.57
CA LEU A 176 16.15 -17.14 -15.68
C LEU A 176 16.50 -18.63 -15.87
N THR A 177 16.77 -19.34 -14.76
CA THR A 177 17.07 -20.78 -14.84
C THR A 177 15.89 -21.60 -15.33
N MET A 178 14.66 -21.24 -14.95
CA MET A 178 13.44 -21.87 -15.47
C MET A 178 13.21 -21.54 -16.94
N ALA A 179 13.37 -20.27 -17.34
CA ALA A 179 13.26 -19.85 -18.74
C ALA A 179 14.27 -20.59 -19.64
N TYR A 180 15.52 -20.73 -19.16
CA TYR A 180 16.54 -21.52 -19.84
C TYR A 180 16.15 -22.99 -19.97
N ALA A 181 15.65 -23.61 -18.89
CA ALA A 181 15.19 -24.99 -18.94
C ALA A 181 14.02 -25.20 -19.92
N TYR A 182 13.06 -24.26 -19.96
CA TYR A 182 11.95 -24.28 -20.93
C TYR A 182 12.47 -24.15 -22.37
N TRP A 183 13.39 -23.22 -22.61
CA TRP A 183 14.00 -22.98 -23.91
C TRP A 183 14.77 -24.22 -24.41
N ARG A 184 15.62 -24.78 -23.55
CA ARG A 184 16.44 -25.97 -23.89
C ARG A 184 15.59 -27.20 -24.24
N ASN A 185 14.40 -27.33 -23.60
CA ASN A 185 13.47 -28.43 -23.88
C ASN A 185 12.46 -28.11 -25.00
N GLY A 186 12.55 -26.94 -25.66
CA GLY A 186 11.63 -26.53 -26.72
C GLY A 186 10.19 -26.33 -26.24
N THR A 187 10.01 -25.93 -24.97
CA THR A 187 8.69 -25.73 -24.35
C THR A 187 8.41 -24.27 -23.97
N HIS A 188 9.32 -23.38 -24.31
CA HIS A 188 9.30 -21.95 -23.92
C HIS A 188 8.14 -21.16 -24.55
N ASP A 189 7.65 -21.58 -25.71
CA ASP A 189 6.58 -20.96 -26.51
C ASP A 189 5.17 -21.54 -26.25
N ARG A 190 5.08 -22.57 -25.39
CA ARG A 190 3.78 -23.16 -25.03
C ARG A 190 2.87 -22.09 -24.41
N ARG A 191 1.59 -22.10 -24.79
CA ARG A 191 0.63 -21.15 -24.22
C ARG A 191 0.37 -21.44 -22.76
N ALA A 192 0.67 -20.48 -21.90
CA ALA A 192 0.48 -20.57 -20.45
C ALA A 192 -0.45 -19.48 -19.94
N VAL A 193 -1.14 -19.78 -18.82
CA VAL A 193 -1.95 -18.83 -18.08
C VAL A 193 -1.43 -18.77 -16.65
N PHE A 194 -1.07 -17.56 -16.21
CA PHE A 194 -0.68 -17.26 -14.83
C PHE A 194 -1.67 -16.28 -14.20
N GLU A 195 -1.82 -16.37 -12.89
CA GLU A 195 -2.64 -15.48 -12.11
C GLU A 195 -1.84 -14.88 -10.95
N LEU A 196 -1.95 -13.56 -10.79
CA LEU A 196 -1.44 -12.82 -9.64
C LEU A 196 -2.61 -12.55 -8.70
N PHE A 197 -2.49 -12.99 -7.44
CA PHE A 197 -3.51 -12.82 -6.40
C PHE A 197 -2.87 -12.82 -5.00
N PHE A 198 -3.62 -12.41 -3.98
CA PHE A 198 -3.21 -12.52 -2.58
C PHE A 198 -4.10 -13.52 -1.82
N ARG A 199 -3.62 -14.01 -0.65
CA ARG A 199 -4.28 -15.12 0.06
C ARG A 199 -5.16 -14.70 1.22
N ALA A 200 -4.87 -13.56 1.85
CA ALA A 200 -5.61 -13.02 3.00
C ALA A 200 -5.62 -11.50 2.93
N ASN A 201 -6.69 -10.88 3.42
CA ASN A 201 -6.73 -9.43 3.56
C ASN A 201 -5.68 -8.95 4.57
N PRO A 202 -5.09 -7.78 4.36
CA PRO A 202 -4.09 -7.23 5.27
C PRO A 202 -4.73 -6.61 6.52
N PHE A 203 -3.90 -6.39 7.56
CA PHE A 203 -4.26 -5.68 8.78
C PHE A 203 -5.43 -6.31 9.56
N GLN A 204 -5.62 -7.64 9.43
CA GLN A 204 -6.79 -8.34 9.98
C GLN A 204 -8.13 -7.75 9.53
N GLY A 205 -8.13 -7.03 8.40
CA GLY A 205 -9.31 -6.42 7.80
C GLY A 205 -10.06 -7.37 6.86
N GLU A 206 -11.18 -6.89 6.34
CA GLU A 206 -12.06 -7.70 5.48
C GLU A 206 -12.03 -7.27 4.01
N PHE A 207 -11.19 -6.30 3.64
CA PHE A 207 -11.03 -5.85 2.25
C PHE A 207 -9.57 -5.46 1.94
N THR A 208 -9.28 -5.38 0.65
CA THR A 208 -8.01 -4.87 0.10
C THR A 208 -8.32 -3.92 -1.04
N VAL A 209 -7.55 -2.86 -1.21
CA VAL A 209 -7.63 -1.96 -2.37
C VAL A 209 -6.55 -2.37 -3.36
N PHE A 210 -6.93 -2.63 -4.60
CA PHE A 210 -5.99 -2.96 -5.67
C PHE A 210 -5.30 -1.70 -6.20
N ALA A 211 -3.96 -1.72 -6.28
CA ALA A 211 -3.15 -0.65 -6.84
C ALA A 211 -1.87 -1.19 -7.49
N GLY A 212 -1.21 -0.38 -8.33
CA GLY A 212 0.00 -0.70 -9.05
C GLY A 212 -0.21 -1.15 -10.50
N LEU A 213 -1.43 -1.05 -11.03
CA LEU A 213 -1.74 -1.51 -12.40
C LEU A 213 -1.03 -0.67 -13.46
N GLU A 214 -0.99 0.66 -13.31
CA GLU A 214 -0.32 1.50 -14.31
C GLU A 214 1.17 1.15 -14.44
N GLU A 215 1.90 1.01 -13.32
CA GLU A 215 3.31 0.62 -13.35
C GLU A 215 3.51 -0.80 -13.89
N ALA A 216 2.61 -1.73 -13.56
CA ALA A 216 2.62 -3.09 -14.13
C ALA A 216 2.48 -3.06 -15.67
N LEU A 217 1.58 -2.24 -16.20
CA LEU A 217 1.41 -2.09 -17.65
C LEU A 217 2.57 -1.34 -18.31
N ARG A 218 3.18 -0.37 -17.63
CA ARG A 218 4.42 0.29 -18.09
C ARG A 218 5.56 -0.73 -18.20
N PHE A 219 5.71 -1.60 -17.21
CA PHE A 219 6.70 -2.67 -17.23
C PHE A 219 6.45 -3.63 -18.40
N VAL A 220 5.24 -4.17 -18.55
CA VAL A 220 4.88 -5.09 -19.64
C VAL A 220 5.09 -4.42 -21.01
N SER A 221 4.69 -3.16 -21.16
CA SER A 221 4.85 -2.39 -22.39
C SER A 221 6.31 -2.19 -22.84
N ASN A 222 7.24 -2.21 -21.88
CA ASN A 222 8.67 -1.97 -22.11
C ASN A 222 9.53 -3.17 -21.73
N PHE A 223 8.94 -4.36 -21.64
CA PHE A 223 9.66 -5.59 -21.30
C PHE A 223 10.57 -5.99 -22.47
N GLU A 224 11.87 -5.87 -22.25
CA GLU A 224 12.92 -6.23 -23.20
C GLU A 224 14.25 -6.45 -22.47
N PHE A 225 15.07 -7.39 -22.96
CA PHE A 225 16.48 -7.52 -22.55
C PHE A 225 17.37 -6.74 -23.53
N THR A 226 18.29 -5.95 -23.00
CA THR A 226 19.28 -5.23 -23.78
C THR A 226 20.55 -6.05 -23.98
N GLU A 227 21.39 -5.67 -24.95
CA GLU A 227 22.73 -6.30 -25.14
C GLU A 227 23.56 -6.22 -23.85
N ARG A 228 23.51 -5.10 -23.13
CA ARG A 228 24.19 -4.91 -21.84
C ARG A 228 23.69 -5.88 -20.77
N ASP A 229 22.39 -6.14 -20.73
CA ASP A 229 21.81 -7.11 -19.79
C ASP A 229 22.30 -8.51 -20.07
N VAL A 230 22.39 -8.89 -21.34
CA VAL A 230 22.91 -10.19 -21.78
C VAL A 230 24.41 -10.33 -21.49
N GLU A 231 25.21 -9.29 -21.75
CA GLU A 231 26.65 -9.28 -21.39
C GLU A 231 26.84 -9.53 -19.89
N TYR A 232 26.04 -8.84 -19.06
CA TYR A 232 26.07 -9.05 -17.62
C TYR A 232 25.69 -10.49 -17.25
N LEU A 233 24.57 -11.01 -17.78
CA LEU A 233 24.12 -12.38 -17.49
C LEU A 233 25.15 -13.43 -17.87
N LYS A 234 25.82 -13.29 -19.02
CA LYS A 234 26.91 -14.18 -19.48
C LYS A 234 28.10 -14.18 -18.50
N SER A 235 28.36 -13.07 -17.82
CA SER A 235 29.46 -12.95 -16.85
C SER A 235 29.13 -13.56 -15.48
N THR A 236 27.91 -14.01 -15.25
CA THR A 236 27.49 -14.58 -13.97
C THR A 236 27.71 -16.10 -13.91
N PRO A 237 27.95 -16.69 -12.72
CA PRO A 237 28.07 -18.15 -12.58
C PRO A 237 26.85 -18.94 -13.10
N VAL A 238 25.69 -18.32 -13.15
CA VAL A 238 24.45 -18.92 -13.71
C VAL A 238 24.52 -18.94 -15.24
N GLY A 239 25.03 -17.85 -15.83
CA GLY A 239 25.13 -17.70 -17.29
C GLY A 239 26.27 -18.47 -17.95
N GLU A 240 27.35 -18.76 -17.21
CA GLU A 240 28.53 -19.48 -17.73
C GLU A 240 28.19 -20.83 -18.40
N ASN A 241 27.12 -21.48 -17.96
CA ASN A 241 26.68 -22.79 -18.45
C ASN A 241 25.47 -22.71 -19.39
N MET A 242 25.09 -21.53 -19.85
CA MET A 242 23.98 -21.34 -20.79
C MET A 242 24.50 -21.14 -22.20
N GLU A 243 23.83 -21.74 -23.19
CA GLU A 243 24.18 -21.63 -24.61
C GLU A 243 24.00 -20.18 -25.12
N ASP A 244 24.87 -19.75 -26.05
CA ASP A 244 24.77 -18.43 -26.68
C ASP A 244 23.42 -18.20 -27.37
N GLU A 245 22.82 -19.24 -27.93
CA GLU A 245 21.51 -19.20 -28.56
C GLU A 245 20.39 -18.85 -27.59
N PHE A 246 20.50 -19.21 -26.31
CA PHE A 246 19.54 -18.78 -25.29
C PHE A 246 19.63 -17.27 -25.05
N PHE A 247 20.80 -16.69 -25.01
CA PHE A 247 20.97 -15.26 -24.88
C PHE A 247 20.44 -14.50 -26.09
N GLU A 248 20.59 -15.07 -27.31
CA GLU A 248 19.93 -14.55 -28.51
C GLU A 248 18.38 -14.62 -28.40
N PHE A 249 17.87 -15.70 -27.82
CA PHE A 249 16.44 -15.81 -27.51
C PHE A 249 15.99 -14.71 -26.53
N LEU A 250 16.73 -14.46 -25.44
CA LEU A 250 16.40 -13.38 -24.49
C LEU A 250 16.37 -12.02 -25.17
N LEU A 251 17.33 -11.69 -26.04
CA LEU A 251 17.34 -10.45 -26.81
C LEU A 251 16.13 -10.29 -27.74
N GLY A 252 15.50 -11.39 -28.12
CA GLY A 252 14.32 -11.41 -28.96
C GLY A 252 13.00 -11.35 -28.21
N LEU A 253 13.04 -11.44 -26.85
CA LEU A 253 11.82 -11.44 -26.04
C LEU A 253 11.21 -10.05 -25.90
N ASP A 254 9.91 -10.00 -26.04
CA ASP A 254 9.07 -8.87 -25.66
C ASP A 254 7.66 -9.38 -25.24
N ALA A 255 6.77 -8.45 -24.91
CA ALA A 255 5.40 -8.79 -24.52
C ALA A 255 4.39 -8.73 -25.66
N SER A 256 4.82 -8.84 -26.94
CA SER A 256 3.95 -8.75 -28.12
C SER A 256 2.95 -9.90 -28.24
N GLU A 257 3.24 -11.05 -27.62
CA GLU A 257 2.35 -12.22 -27.58
C GLU A 257 1.63 -12.40 -26.24
N VAL A 258 1.80 -11.43 -25.31
CA VAL A 258 1.19 -11.48 -23.98
C VAL A 258 -0.13 -10.72 -23.98
N ARG A 259 -1.14 -11.30 -23.32
CA ARG A 259 -2.38 -10.61 -22.94
C ARG A 259 -2.48 -10.49 -21.44
N VAL A 260 -2.88 -9.30 -20.96
CA VAL A 260 -3.11 -9.06 -19.54
C VAL A 260 -4.57 -8.67 -19.33
N TYR A 261 -5.23 -9.45 -18.49
CA TYR A 261 -6.55 -9.14 -17.96
C TYR A 261 -6.39 -8.70 -16.51
N ALA A 262 -7.03 -7.62 -16.12
CA ALA A 262 -6.86 -7.04 -14.78
C ALA A 262 -8.18 -6.57 -14.17
N GLN A 263 -8.23 -6.55 -12.84
CA GLN A 263 -9.20 -5.74 -12.12
C GLN A 263 -8.84 -4.26 -12.26
N LYS A 264 -9.81 -3.38 -12.11
CA LYS A 264 -9.59 -1.92 -12.22
C LYS A 264 -8.85 -1.40 -11.01
N GLU A 265 -7.78 -0.63 -11.23
CA GLU A 265 -7.03 0.02 -10.14
C GLU A 265 -7.93 0.91 -9.29
N GLY A 266 -7.78 0.86 -7.98
CA GLY A 266 -8.66 1.50 -7.00
C GLY A 266 -9.86 0.65 -6.57
N SER A 267 -10.13 -0.48 -7.23
CA SER A 267 -11.23 -1.36 -6.79
C SER A 267 -10.92 -2.05 -5.46
N VAL A 268 -11.94 -2.22 -4.64
CA VAL A 268 -11.88 -3.19 -3.54
C VAL A 268 -11.85 -4.59 -4.11
N VAL A 269 -10.95 -5.42 -3.60
CA VAL A 269 -10.67 -6.77 -4.06
C VAL A 269 -10.59 -7.74 -2.88
N PHE A 270 -10.76 -9.03 -3.17
CA PHE A 270 -10.82 -10.07 -2.15
C PHE A 270 -9.80 -11.18 -2.38
N PRO A 271 -9.39 -11.90 -1.32
CA PRO A 271 -8.39 -12.96 -1.41
C PRO A 271 -8.75 -14.03 -2.44
N ARG A 272 -7.73 -14.56 -3.14
CA ARG A 272 -7.81 -15.65 -4.10
C ARG A 272 -8.53 -15.36 -5.42
N VAL A 273 -9.13 -14.17 -5.55
CA VAL A 273 -9.60 -13.66 -6.85
C VAL A 273 -8.39 -13.02 -7.54
N PRO A 274 -8.08 -13.37 -8.79
CA PRO A 274 -6.97 -12.78 -9.52
C PRO A 274 -7.06 -11.25 -9.57
N LEU A 275 -5.97 -10.57 -9.32
CA LEU A 275 -5.79 -9.14 -9.61
C LEU A 275 -5.40 -8.96 -11.07
N LEU A 276 -4.46 -9.81 -11.52
CA LEU A 276 -4.00 -9.91 -12.90
C LEU A 276 -4.08 -11.37 -13.36
N ARG A 277 -4.48 -11.57 -14.61
CA ARG A 277 -4.36 -12.83 -15.34
C ARG A 277 -3.54 -12.57 -16.60
N LEU A 278 -2.45 -13.29 -16.76
CA LEU A 278 -1.53 -13.17 -17.89
C LEU A 278 -1.62 -14.44 -18.75
N GLU A 279 -1.75 -14.25 -20.06
CA GLU A 279 -1.79 -15.32 -21.05
C GLU A 279 -0.72 -15.07 -22.11
N GLY A 280 0.10 -16.06 -22.43
CA GLY A 280 1.18 -15.90 -23.42
C GLY A 280 2.15 -17.07 -23.45
N PRO A 281 3.32 -16.93 -24.13
CA PRO A 281 4.38 -17.93 -24.14
C PRO A 281 4.93 -18.18 -22.74
N LEU A 282 5.10 -19.45 -22.37
CA LEU A 282 5.43 -19.90 -21.01
C LEU A 282 6.66 -19.19 -20.44
N ALA A 283 7.75 -19.09 -21.20
CA ALA A 283 8.97 -18.44 -20.70
C ALA A 283 8.76 -16.94 -20.50
N THR A 284 8.08 -16.26 -21.42
CA THR A 284 7.82 -14.81 -21.32
C THR A 284 6.97 -14.49 -20.11
N VAL A 285 5.79 -15.14 -19.95
CA VAL A 285 4.91 -14.85 -18.81
C VAL A 285 5.52 -15.28 -17.46
N GLN A 286 6.42 -16.30 -17.47
CA GLN A 286 7.18 -16.67 -16.28
C GLN A 286 8.15 -15.56 -15.84
N LEU A 287 8.89 -14.96 -16.77
CA LEU A 287 9.87 -13.91 -16.49
C LEU A 287 9.25 -12.61 -15.93
N LEU A 288 7.95 -12.39 -16.10
CA LEU A 288 7.24 -11.22 -15.59
C LEU A 288 6.91 -11.31 -14.08
N GLU A 289 7.00 -12.49 -13.45
CA GLU A 289 6.51 -12.77 -12.09
C GLU A 289 7.03 -11.78 -11.04
N THR A 290 8.35 -11.74 -10.84
CA THR A 290 8.95 -11.00 -9.71
C THR A 290 8.63 -9.51 -9.78
N THR A 291 8.82 -8.91 -10.94
CA THR A 291 8.59 -7.47 -11.13
C THR A 291 7.12 -7.10 -10.94
N LEU A 292 6.20 -7.87 -11.51
CA LEU A 292 4.76 -7.64 -11.31
C LEU A 292 4.36 -7.76 -9.84
N LEU A 293 4.93 -8.71 -9.11
CA LEU A 293 4.70 -8.84 -7.67
C LEU A 293 5.22 -7.63 -6.91
N CYS A 294 6.42 -7.13 -7.21
CA CYS A 294 6.97 -5.91 -6.59
C CYS A 294 6.06 -4.69 -6.81
N LEU A 295 5.57 -4.50 -8.04
CA LEU A 295 4.76 -3.33 -8.41
C LEU A 295 3.35 -3.34 -7.80
N VAL A 296 2.76 -4.53 -7.58
CA VAL A 296 1.39 -4.66 -7.08
C VAL A 296 1.32 -4.82 -5.56
N ASN A 297 2.30 -5.52 -4.96
CA ASN A 297 2.24 -5.96 -3.57
C ASN A 297 2.24 -4.76 -2.59
N TYR A 298 3.26 -3.90 -2.66
CA TYR A 298 3.37 -2.71 -1.80
C TYR A 298 2.31 -1.67 -2.14
N ALA A 299 2.05 -1.42 -3.42
CA ALA A 299 1.04 -0.49 -3.88
C ALA A 299 -0.34 -0.77 -3.28
N SER A 300 -0.79 -2.04 -3.39
CA SER A 300 -2.10 -2.45 -2.87
C SER A 300 -2.14 -2.46 -1.35
N LEU A 301 -1.05 -2.87 -0.68
CA LEU A 301 -0.95 -2.84 0.78
C LEU A 301 -1.09 -1.41 1.30
N LEU A 302 -0.35 -0.47 0.71
CA LEU A 302 -0.36 0.94 1.13
C LEU A 302 -1.71 1.62 0.84
N ALA A 303 -2.27 1.41 -0.35
CA ALA A 303 -3.59 1.96 -0.68
C ALA A 303 -4.66 1.45 0.30
N THR A 304 -4.57 0.19 0.71
CA THR A 304 -5.45 -0.39 1.73
C THR A 304 -5.24 0.26 3.09
N ASN A 305 -3.98 0.43 3.52
CA ASN A 305 -3.64 1.11 4.77
C ASN A 305 -4.20 2.55 4.80
N ALA A 306 -4.02 3.29 3.71
CA ALA A 306 -4.55 4.64 3.57
C ALA A 306 -6.09 4.68 3.62
N ALA A 307 -6.76 3.75 2.94
CA ALA A 307 -8.21 3.64 2.94
C ALA A 307 -8.78 3.34 4.35
N ARG A 308 -8.09 2.51 5.13
CA ARG A 308 -8.45 2.24 6.53
C ARG A 308 -8.31 3.49 7.40
N HIS A 309 -7.22 4.24 7.27
CA HIS A 309 -7.06 5.54 7.96
C HIS A 309 -8.20 6.50 7.60
N ARG A 310 -8.56 6.59 6.31
CA ARG A 310 -9.67 7.43 5.84
C ARG A 310 -11.02 7.01 6.44
N LEU A 311 -11.28 5.72 6.55
CA LEU A 311 -12.52 5.21 7.15
C LEU A 311 -12.65 5.63 8.62
N VAL A 312 -11.58 5.54 9.40
CA VAL A 312 -11.59 5.88 10.82
C VAL A 312 -11.61 7.39 11.03
N ALA A 313 -10.83 8.16 10.28
CA ALA A 313 -10.80 9.63 10.37
C ALA A 313 -12.14 10.27 9.91
N GLY A 314 -12.91 9.57 9.10
CA GLY A 314 -14.14 10.10 8.51
C GLY A 314 -13.88 10.95 7.26
N GLN A 315 -14.95 11.51 6.66
CA GLN A 315 -14.84 12.25 5.40
C GLN A 315 -14.51 13.74 5.58
N ASN A 316 -14.72 14.29 6.79
CA ASN A 316 -14.56 15.71 7.07
C ASN A 316 -13.13 16.11 7.43
N ALA A 317 -12.35 15.20 8.03
CA ALA A 317 -10.97 15.45 8.37
C ALA A 317 -10.06 15.41 7.13
N MET A 318 -9.14 16.37 7.04
CA MET A 318 -8.09 16.35 6.00
C MET A 318 -6.98 15.38 6.40
N LEU A 319 -6.59 14.47 5.51
CA LEU A 319 -5.47 13.54 5.71
C LEU A 319 -4.27 13.95 4.86
N LEU A 320 -3.13 14.16 5.51
CA LEU A 320 -1.88 14.62 4.90
C LEU A 320 -0.81 13.53 5.05
N GLU A 321 -0.20 13.12 3.94
CA GLU A 321 0.91 12.17 3.93
C GLU A 321 2.22 12.92 4.27
N PHE A 322 2.82 12.61 5.44
CA PHE A 322 4.05 13.22 5.96
C PHE A 322 5.17 12.19 6.16
N GLY A 323 5.15 11.11 5.39
CA GLY A 323 6.00 9.94 5.64
C GLY A 323 7.28 9.84 4.83
N LEU A 324 7.53 10.68 3.81
CA LEU A 324 8.67 10.56 2.89
C LEU A 324 9.98 10.20 3.59
N ARG A 325 10.36 10.94 4.64
CA ARG A 325 11.61 10.74 5.41
C ARG A 325 11.65 9.46 6.25
N ARG A 326 10.53 8.72 6.32
CA ARG A 326 10.36 7.47 7.10
C ARG A 326 10.17 6.24 6.21
N ALA A 327 10.03 6.43 4.91
CA ALA A 327 9.79 5.35 3.96
C ALA A 327 11.03 4.48 3.72
N GLN A 328 10.82 3.27 3.20
CA GLN A 328 11.88 2.36 2.80
C GLN A 328 12.44 2.78 1.44
N GLY A 329 13.46 3.62 1.48
CA GLY A 329 14.13 4.16 0.29
C GLY A 329 13.34 5.26 -0.43
N VAL A 330 13.98 5.87 -1.42
CA VAL A 330 13.40 7.01 -2.16
C VAL A 330 12.21 6.57 -3.02
N ASP A 331 12.31 5.41 -3.64
CA ASP A 331 11.25 4.81 -4.45
C ASP A 331 10.02 4.46 -3.59
N GLY A 332 10.25 3.80 -2.43
CA GLY A 332 9.19 3.54 -1.46
C GLY A 332 8.49 4.80 -1.00
N GLY A 333 9.23 5.92 -0.83
CA GLY A 333 8.66 7.22 -0.46
C GLY A 333 7.78 7.84 -1.53
N VAL A 334 8.22 7.80 -2.79
CA VAL A 334 7.44 8.33 -3.94
C VAL A 334 6.20 7.48 -4.18
N SER A 335 6.35 6.15 -4.18
CA SER A 335 5.24 5.19 -4.31
C SER A 335 4.24 5.34 -3.17
N ALA A 336 4.73 5.54 -1.93
CA ALA A 336 3.88 5.76 -0.76
C ALA A 336 2.95 6.96 -0.97
N SER A 337 3.46 8.11 -1.40
CA SER A 337 2.66 9.30 -1.62
C SER A 337 1.57 9.07 -2.67
N ARG A 338 1.92 8.40 -3.79
CA ARG A 338 0.97 8.06 -4.86
C ARG A 338 -0.19 7.20 -4.36
N TYR A 339 0.13 6.09 -3.69
CA TYR A 339 -0.89 5.13 -3.28
C TYR A 339 -1.62 5.53 -1.99
N ALA A 340 -1.04 6.40 -1.16
CA ALA A 340 -1.76 7.07 -0.08
C ALA A 340 -2.86 7.99 -0.63
N TYR A 341 -2.55 8.77 -1.67
CA TYR A 341 -3.53 9.62 -2.34
C TYR A 341 -4.65 8.79 -2.98
N LEU A 342 -4.31 7.70 -3.68
CA LEU A 342 -5.29 6.75 -4.23
C LEU A 342 -6.21 6.21 -3.12
N GLY A 343 -5.65 5.83 -1.97
CA GLY A 343 -6.39 5.29 -0.82
C GLY A 343 -7.20 6.33 -0.03
N GLY A 344 -7.14 7.62 -0.42
CA GLY A 344 -8.03 8.64 0.14
C GLY A 344 -7.35 9.73 0.98
N PHE A 345 -6.02 9.85 0.99
CA PHE A 345 -5.34 11.02 1.53
C PHE A 345 -5.55 12.22 0.60
N ASP A 346 -5.55 13.43 1.14
CA ASP A 346 -5.92 14.63 0.40
C ASP A 346 -4.72 15.38 -0.17
N ALA A 347 -3.54 15.21 0.43
CA ALA A 347 -2.30 15.84 -0.01
C ALA A 347 -1.07 15.12 0.54
N THR A 348 0.10 15.47 0.02
CA THR A 348 1.40 14.98 0.50
C THR A 348 2.35 16.15 0.76
N SER A 349 3.33 15.95 1.64
CA SER A 349 4.48 16.85 1.78
C SER A 349 5.62 16.52 0.80
N ASN A 350 5.50 15.46 0.02
CA ASN A 350 6.49 15.00 -0.95
C ASN A 350 6.39 15.82 -2.25
N VAL A 351 7.31 16.78 -2.40
CA VAL A 351 7.34 17.70 -3.54
C VAL A 351 7.50 16.94 -4.87
N GLU A 352 8.34 15.90 -4.88
CA GLU A 352 8.56 15.09 -6.09
C GLU A 352 7.32 14.29 -6.50
N ALA A 353 6.60 13.72 -5.54
CA ALA A 353 5.34 13.05 -5.84
C ALA A 353 4.26 14.02 -6.34
N GLY A 354 4.23 15.25 -5.80
CA GLY A 354 3.38 16.32 -6.32
C GLY A 354 3.69 16.63 -7.79
N ARG A 355 4.98 16.74 -8.13
CA ARG A 355 5.43 17.00 -9.51
C ARG A 355 5.09 15.85 -10.48
N GLN A 356 5.32 14.60 -10.04
CA GLN A 356 5.13 13.43 -10.92
C GLN A 356 3.66 13.06 -11.13
N PHE A 357 2.86 13.16 -10.09
CA PHE A 357 1.49 12.61 -10.08
C PHE A 357 0.39 13.67 -9.96
N GLY A 358 0.74 14.96 -9.89
CA GLY A 358 -0.25 16.02 -9.73
C GLY A 358 -0.92 16.06 -8.34
N ILE A 359 -0.36 15.38 -7.33
CA ILE A 359 -0.91 15.35 -5.98
C ILE A 359 -0.75 16.73 -5.32
N PRO A 360 -1.79 17.29 -4.69
CA PRO A 360 -1.68 18.53 -3.96
C PRO A 360 -0.57 18.49 -2.89
N ILE A 361 0.29 19.52 -2.88
CA ILE A 361 1.39 19.61 -1.91
C ILE A 361 0.93 20.44 -0.72
N LYS A 362 1.08 19.92 0.49
CA LYS A 362 0.83 20.65 1.75
C LYS A 362 1.91 20.35 2.77
N GLY A 363 2.27 21.37 3.52
CA GLY A 363 3.26 21.30 4.59
C GLY A 363 3.36 22.64 5.30
N THR A 364 4.13 22.66 6.39
CA THR A 364 4.41 23.84 7.19
C THR A 364 5.89 23.87 7.53
N HIS A 365 6.29 24.69 8.51
CA HIS A 365 7.66 24.68 9.04
C HIS A 365 7.89 23.57 10.07
N ALA A 366 9.13 23.33 10.46
CA ALA A 366 9.54 22.42 11.52
C ALA A 366 9.98 23.18 12.77
N HIS A 367 10.13 22.49 13.92
CA HIS A 367 10.64 23.06 15.16
C HIS A 367 12.00 23.75 14.98
N SER A 368 12.87 23.21 14.12
CA SER A 368 14.18 23.82 13.81
C SER A 368 14.07 25.23 13.23
N TYR A 369 12.98 25.56 12.53
CA TYR A 369 12.75 26.92 12.05
C TYR A 369 12.50 27.85 13.21
N VAL A 370 11.65 27.49 14.17
CA VAL A 370 11.41 28.28 15.41
C VAL A 370 12.70 28.43 16.19
N GLN A 371 13.43 27.34 16.39
CA GLN A 371 14.69 27.32 17.16
C GLN A 371 15.83 28.11 16.48
N SER A 372 15.75 28.33 15.17
CA SER A 372 16.77 29.12 14.43
C SER A 372 16.69 30.63 14.74
N HIS A 373 15.63 31.09 15.37
CA HIS A 373 15.45 32.49 15.75
C HIS A 373 15.90 32.73 17.18
N ALA A 374 16.81 33.68 17.37
CA ALA A 374 17.28 34.12 18.69
C ALA A 374 16.47 35.31 19.24
N GLY A 375 15.56 35.86 18.43
CA GLY A 375 14.72 37.00 18.74
C GLY A 375 14.54 37.94 17.55
N TRP A 376 14.07 39.16 17.81
CA TRP A 376 13.71 40.16 16.78
C TRP A 376 14.85 40.51 15.82
N GLY A 377 16.10 40.42 16.25
CA GLY A 377 17.27 40.64 15.39
C GLY A 377 17.37 39.70 14.17
N CYS A 378 16.61 38.62 14.16
CA CYS A 378 16.53 37.69 13.02
C CYS A 378 15.54 38.16 11.96
N VAL A 379 14.61 39.06 12.23
CA VAL A 379 13.63 39.64 11.29
C VAL A 379 14.26 40.83 10.57
N LYS A 380 14.86 40.60 9.42
CA LYS A 380 15.63 41.66 8.70
C LYS A 380 14.78 42.50 7.74
N ASN A 381 13.66 41.97 7.26
CA ASN A 381 12.74 42.69 6.36
C ASN A 381 11.37 42.81 7.06
N PRO A 382 11.07 43.91 7.75
CA PRO A 382 9.87 44.05 8.54
C PRO A 382 8.62 44.44 7.73
N LYS A 383 8.77 44.80 6.44
CA LYS A 383 7.68 45.31 5.61
C LYS A 383 6.75 44.20 5.10
N LEU A 384 5.46 44.48 5.18
CA LEU A 384 4.43 43.62 4.61
C LEU A 384 3.44 44.47 3.77
N VAL A 385 3.20 44.03 2.55
CA VAL A 385 2.13 44.60 1.71
C VAL A 385 0.81 44.05 2.18
N ALA A 386 -0.13 44.88 2.56
CA ALA A 386 -1.47 44.47 2.96
C ALA A 386 -2.30 43.97 1.76
N ALA A 387 -3.42 43.30 2.00
CA ALA A 387 -4.28 42.77 0.96
C ALA A 387 -4.92 43.86 0.06
N ASP A 388 -5.04 45.08 0.55
CA ASP A 388 -5.53 46.25 -0.18
C ASP A 388 -4.43 46.98 -0.98
N GLY A 389 -3.17 46.50 -0.90
CA GLY A 389 -2.01 47.08 -1.56
C GLY A 389 -1.28 48.17 -0.75
N SER A 390 -1.78 48.56 0.42
CA SER A 390 -1.06 49.47 1.32
C SER A 390 0.18 48.75 1.91
N VAL A 391 1.15 49.52 2.38
CA VAL A 391 2.40 48.94 2.94
C VAL A 391 2.47 49.19 4.46
N CYS A 392 2.52 48.11 5.21
CA CYS A 392 2.90 48.12 6.60
C CYS A 392 4.44 48.17 6.66
N GLU A 393 5.01 49.26 7.11
CA GLU A 393 6.46 49.45 7.15
C GLU A 393 7.15 48.65 8.24
N ASP A 394 6.45 48.39 9.36
CA ASP A 394 6.96 47.61 10.51
C ASP A 394 5.92 46.63 11.05
N PHE A 395 5.81 45.48 10.39
CA PHE A 395 4.91 44.40 10.80
C PHE A 395 5.26 43.83 12.19
N PRO A 396 6.53 43.66 12.60
CA PRO A 396 6.91 43.32 13.97
C PRO A 396 6.35 44.28 15.03
N ALA A 397 6.37 45.60 14.78
CA ALA A 397 5.78 46.55 15.71
C ALA A 397 4.26 46.37 15.86
N LEU A 398 3.56 46.09 14.74
CA LEU A 398 2.14 45.76 14.76
C LEU A 398 1.86 44.47 15.56
N VAL A 399 2.66 43.41 15.38
CA VAL A 399 2.55 42.16 16.16
C VAL A 399 2.74 42.41 17.64
N LEU A 400 3.71 43.24 18.03
CA LEU A 400 3.92 43.63 19.44
C LEU A 400 2.75 44.43 19.99
N GLU A 401 2.13 45.30 19.25
CA GLU A 401 0.90 46.01 19.61
C GLU A 401 -0.25 45.02 19.89
N LYS A 402 -0.44 44.00 18.99
CA LYS A 402 -1.45 42.96 19.22
C LYS A 402 -1.14 42.10 20.44
N MET A 403 0.14 41.81 20.73
CA MET A 403 0.53 41.11 21.96
C MET A 403 0.13 41.92 23.20
N LYS A 404 0.38 43.24 23.25
CA LYS A 404 -0.09 44.07 24.35
C LYS A 404 -1.62 44.06 24.51
N SER A 405 -2.34 44.05 23.40
CA SER A 405 -3.81 43.93 23.40
C SER A 405 -4.29 42.60 24.01
N LEU A 406 -3.57 41.51 23.72
CA LEU A 406 -3.84 40.18 24.29
C LEU A 406 -3.48 40.15 25.79
N GLU A 407 -2.37 40.76 26.21
CA GLU A 407 -1.95 40.88 27.62
C GLU A 407 -2.99 41.65 28.44
N ALA A 408 -3.61 42.69 27.88
CA ALA A 408 -4.65 43.47 28.55
C ALA A 408 -5.92 42.68 28.87
N ILE A 409 -6.25 41.63 28.11
CA ILE A 409 -7.43 40.78 28.33
C ILE A 409 -7.09 39.45 29.02
N ARG A 410 -5.80 39.20 29.32
CA ARG A 410 -5.32 37.92 29.86
C ARG A 410 -6.02 37.54 31.18
N ASP A 411 -6.26 38.50 32.06
CA ASP A 411 -6.88 38.27 33.37
C ASP A 411 -8.38 38.02 33.29
N ASP A 412 -9.02 38.40 32.15
CA ASP A 412 -10.42 38.10 31.80
C ASP A 412 -10.61 36.75 31.16
N MET A 413 -9.51 36.06 30.80
CA MET A 413 -9.55 34.70 30.29
C MET A 413 -9.98 33.71 31.37
N GLU A 414 -10.56 32.58 30.97
CA GLU A 414 -10.76 31.44 31.87
C GLU A 414 -9.45 31.08 32.57
N VAL A 415 -9.50 30.81 33.89
CA VAL A 415 -8.33 30.67 34.77
C VAL A 415 -7.30 29.68 34.23
N ASP A 416 -7.75 28.58 33.68
CA ASP A 416 -6.92 27.50 33.13
C ASP A 416 -6.47 27.74 31.66
N LEU A 417 -6.84 28.89 31.07
CA LEU A 417 -6.38 29.34 29.75
C LEU A 417 -5.42 30.54 29.83
N ARG A 418 -5.18 31.08 31.04
CA ARG A 418 -4.25 32.20 31.22
C ARG A 418 -2.80 31.76 30.99
N TRP A 419 -2.03 32.65 30.40
CA TRP A 419 -0.58 32.47 30.25
C TRP A 419 0.19 33.49 31.11
N SER A 420 1.42 33.17 31.47
CA SER A 420 2.28 34.08 32.27
C SER A 420 3.21 34.85 31.36
N GLU A 421 4.12 34.17 30.68
CA GLU A 421 5.15 34.76 29.85
C GLU A 421 5.31 33.93 28.57
N THR A 422 5.44 34.58 27.41
CA THR A 422 5.65 33.95 26.14
C THR A 422 7.11 33.93 25.71
N ASN A 423 7.52 32.99 24.90
CA ASN A 423 8.85 32.96 24.32
C ASN A 423 8.96 33.97 23.17
N THR A 424 9.78 35.01 23.35
CA THR A 424 9.97 36.10 22.37
C THR A 424 10.64 35.62 21.07
N SER A 425 11.52 34.61 21.14
CA SER A 425 12.15 34.09 19.95
C SER A 425 11.15 33.30 19.10
N GLU A 426 10.18 32.59 19.68
CA GLU A 426 9.07 31.95 18.99
C GLU A 426 8.15 32.98 18.33
N LEU A 427 7.83 34.09 19.03
CA LEU A 427 7.05 35.18 18.45
C LEU A 427 7.74 35.77 17.22
N ALA A 428 9.06 36.01 17.31
CA ALA A 428 9.85 36.52 16.19
C ALA A 428 9.88 35.52 15.03
N ALA A 429 9.97 34.22 15.28
CA ALA A 429 9.91 33.17 14.26
C ALA A 429 8.55 33.12 13.56
N PHE A 430 7.45 33.16 14.29
CA PHE A 430 6.11 33.20 13.72
C PHE A 430 5.88 34.46 12.89
N THR A 431 6.35 35.63 13.38
CA THR A 431 6.30 36.90 12.63
C THR A 431 7.09 36.78 11.31
N SER A 432 8.31 36.25 11.37
CA SER A 432 9.15 36.04 10.19
C SER A 432 8.48 35.10 9.16
N TYR A 433 7.81 34.04 9.63
CA TYR A 433 7.09 33.11 8.75
C TYR A 433 5.85 33.76 8.12
N ALA A 434 5.11 34.57 8.90
CA ALA A 434 3.94 35.31 8.42
C ALA A 434 4.33 36.36 7.36
N LEU A 435 5.47 37.07 7.53
CA LEU A 435 6.02 37.99 6.54
C LEU A 435 6.29 37.27 5.19
N ALA A 436 6.77 36.03 5.24
CA ALA A 436 7.07 35.26 4.03
C ALA A 436 5.81 34.64 3.42
N PHE A 437 4.82 34.26 4.21
CA PHE A 437 3.63 33.52 3.79
C PHE A 437 2.34 34.07 4.41
N PRO A 438 1.96 35.33 4.17
CA PRO A 438 0.82 35.96 4.83
C PRO A 438 -0.52 35.27 4.54
N ASN A 439 -0.69 34.70 3.33
CA ASN A 439 -1.88 33.94 2.89
C ASN A 439 -1.86 32.46 3.33
N ALA A 440 -0.77 31.99 3.91
CA ALA A 440 -0.59 30.57 4.25
C ALA A 440 0.01 30.40 5.66
N PHE A 441 -0.19 31.38 6.53
CA PHE A 441 0.33 31.33 7.90
C PHE A 441 -0.33 30.22 8.71
N LEU A 442 0.45 29.18 8.98
CA LEU A 442 0.11 28.08 9.88
C LEU A 442 1.31 27.83 10.80
N ALA A 443 1.13 27.97 12.11
CA ALA A 443 2.22 27.88 13.08
C ALA A 443 2.27 26.53 13.79
N LEU A 444 3.47 25.99 13.98
CA LEU A 444 3.76 24.83 14.83
C LEU A 444 3.95 25.34 16.26
N VAL A 445 2.93 25.15 17.12
CA VAL A 445 2.79 25.87 18.39
C VAL A 445 3.33 25.12 19.61
N ASP A 446 3.90 23.95 19.41
CA ASP A 446 4.41 23.07 20.48
C ASP A 446 5.95 22.98 20.52
N THR A 447 6.65 23.99 19.96
CA THR A 447 8.13 24.04 20.09
C THR A 447 8.56 24.20 21.54
N TYR A 448 7.82 24.96 22.32
CA TYR A 448 8.05 25.15 23.75
C TYR A 448 6.82 24.72 24.55
N ASN A 449 5.84 25.58 24.70
CA ASN A 449 4.61 25.27 25.44
C ASN A 449 3.40 25.79 24.68
N VAL A 450 2.47 24.89 24.33
CA VAL A 450 1.30 25.22 23.51
C VAL A 450 0.47 26.34 24.12
N LEU A 451 0.06 26.20 25.38
CA LEU A 451 -0.86 27.14 26.04
C LEU A 451 -0.19 28.39 26.57
N GLN A 452 1.06 28.28 27.01
CA GLN A 452 1.78 29.39 27.65
C GLN A 452 2.52 30.28 26.66
N SER A 453 2.89 29.77 25.45
CA SER A 453 3.69 30.50 24.48
C SER A 453 3.13 30.39 23.06
N GLY A 454 2.96 29.18 22.53
CA GLY A 454 2.61 28.98 21.13
C GLY A 454 1.29 29.63 20.72
N LEU A 455 0.22 29.44 21.51
CA LEU A 455 -1.10 30.02 21.20
C LEU A 455 -1.14 31.55 21.36
N PRO A 456 -0.65 32.14 22.43
CA PRO A 456 -0.58 33.61 22.54
C PRO A 456 0.24 34.24 21.41
N ASN A 457 1.42 33.69 21.09
CA ASN A 457 2.27 34.15 20.01
C ASN A 457 1.56 33.99 18.61
N PHE A 458 0.89 32.85 18.38
CA PHE A 458 0.09 32.68 17.18
C PHE A 458 -1.02 33.72 17.07
N CYS A 459 -1.77 33.95 18.13
CA CYS A 459 -2.87 34.93 18.16
C CYS A 459 -2.38 36.35 17.85
N ALA A 460 -1.26 36.79 18.42
CA ALA A 460 -0.69 38.10 18.14
C ALA A 460 -0.38 38.30 16.65
N VAL A 461 0.26 37.31 16.03
CA VAL A 461 0.57 37.33 14.59
C VAL A 461 -0.69 37.25 13.74
N ALA A 462 -1.65 36.37 14.10
CA ALA A 462 -2.91 36.22 13.37
C ALA A 462 -3.76 37.49 13.39
N LEU A 463 -3.82 38.21 14.53
CA LEU A 463 -4.51 39.48 14.64
C LEU A 463 -3.83 40.58 13.81
N ALA A 464 -2.49 40.62 13.81
CA ALA A 464 -1.73 41.57 13.00
C ALA A 464 -1.93 41.31 11.49
N LEU A 465 -1.91 40.05 11.06
CA LEU A 465 -2.23 39.67 9.66
C LEU A 465 -3.65 40.09 9.29
N ARG A 466 -4.61 39.87 10.19
CA ARG A 466 -6.00 40.23 9.94
C ARG A 466 -6.19 41.73 9.73
N GLU A 467 -5.52 42.57 10.49
CA GLU A 467 -5.57 44.03 10.31
C GLU A 467 -5.09 44.44 8.90
N LEU A 468 -4.19 43.65 8.31
CA LEU A 468 -3.69 43.83 6.96
C LEU A 468 -4.50 43.07 5.89
N GLY A 469 -5.70 42.55 6.25
CA GLY A 469 -6.62 41.87 5.35
C GLY A 469 -6.27 40.40 5.04
N TYR A 470 -5.36 39.79 5.78
CA TYR A 470 -4.99 38.37 5.65
C TYR A 470 -5.69 37.50 6.71
N ALA A 471 -5.89 36.23 6.40
CA ALA A 471 -6.42 35.24 7.34
C ALA A 471 -5.35 34.18 7.66
N ALA A 472 -5.09 33.98 8.94
CA ALA A 472 -4.26 32.85 9.37
C ALA A 472 -4.94 31.53 9.02
N VAL A 473 -4.17 30.53 8.56
CA VAL A 473 -4.69 29.21 8.18
C VAL A 473 -4.94 28.35 9.41
N GLY A 474 -4.04 28.36 10.39
CA GLY A 474 -4.20 27.53 11.57
C GLY A 474 -2.96 27.28 12.40
N ILE A 475 -3.10 26.29 13.27
CA ILE A 475 -2.04 25.80 14.13
C ILE A 475 -1.74 24.33 13.90
N ARG A 476 -0.54 23.88 14.26
CA ARG A 476 -0.15 22.48 14.27
C ARG A 476 0.35 22.05 15.66
N LEU A 477 -0.16 20.88 16.09
CA LEU A 477 0.24 20.17 17.29
C LEU A 477 1.01 18.90 16.88
N ASP A 478 2.24 18.74 17.35
CA ASP A 478 3.13 17.61 16.97
C ASP A 478 3.58 16.79 18.21
N SER A 479 3.03 17.06 19.38
CA SER A 479 3.37 16.39 20.62
C SER A 479 2.27 16.48 21.68
N GLY A 480 2.41 15.71 22.78
CA GLY A 480 1.50 15.72 23.93
C GLY A 480 0.17 14.99 23.68
N ASP A 481 -0.80 15.20 24.56
CA ASP A 481 -2.16 14.67 24.44
C ASP A 481 -2.94 15.47 23.38
N LEU A 482 -3.03 14.93 22.17
CA LEU A 482 -3.66 15.63 21.03
C LEU A 482 -5.15 15.89 21.24
N SER A 483 -5.88 15.01 21.95
CA SER A 483 -7.30 15.23 22.28
C SER A 483 -7.45 16.42 23.22
N TYR A 484 -6.70 16.41 24.33
CA TYR A 484 -6.70 17.48 25.30
C TYR A 484 -6.23 18.81 24.68
N LEU A 485 -5.06 18.82 24.03
CA LEU A 485 -4.48 20.03 23.47
C LEU A 485 -5.36 20.65 22.38
N SER A 486 -6.00 19.85 21.51
CA SER A 486 -6.87 20.39 20.47
C SER A 486 -8.11 21.06 21.06
N LYS A 487 -8.73 20.46 22.07
CA LYS A 487 -9.88 21.06 22.78
C LYS A 487 -9.49 22.34 23.53
N ARG A 488 -8.33 22.31 24.19
CA ARG A 488 -7.82 23.49 24.90
C ARG A 488 -7.45 24.62 23.94
N SER A 489 -6.80 24.30 22.83
CA SER A 489 -6.47 25.28 21.78
C SER A 489 -7.73 25.93 21.21
N ARG A 490 -8.75 25.13 20.88
CA ARG A 490 -10.02 25.66 20.39
C ARG A 490 -10.74 26.53 21.42
N ALA A 491 -10.73 26.12 22.68
CA ALA A 491 -11.28 26.93 23.78
C ALA A 491 -10.53 28.25 23.96
N PHE A 492 -9.19 28.23 23.89
CA PHE A 492 -8.35 29.40 23.92
C PHE A 492 -8.71 30.42 22.84
N LEU A 493 -8.79 29.95 21.58
CA LEU A 493 -9.12 30.79 20.42
C LEU A 493 -10.54 31.38 20.53
N ARG A 494 -11.52 30.60 20.98
CA ARG A 494 -12.90 31.06 21.21
C ARG A 494 -12.95 32.13 22.33
N ASN A 495 -12.12 31.97 23.37
CA ASN A 495 -12.06 32.90 24.48
C ASN A 495 -11.48 34.26 24.04
N ILE A 496 -10.40 34.25 23.26
CA ILE A 496 -9.80 35.47 22.65
C ILE A 496 -10.83 36.14 21.73
N GLU A 497 -11.49 35.39 20.85
CA GLU A 497 -12.52 35.92 19.91
C GLU A 497 -13.67 36.61 20.69
N ARG A 498 -14.14 35.97 21.74
CA ARG A 498 -15.19 36.53 22.63
C ARG A 498 -14.78 37.82 23.31
N LEU A 499 -13.53 37.88 23.87
CA LEU A 499 -13.05 39.03 24.64
C LEU A 499 -12.71 40.25 23.77
N LEU A 500 -12.10 40.01 22.58
CA LEU A 500 -11.75 41.09 21.65
C LEU A 500 -12.93 41.50 20.76
N GLY A 501 -13.95 40.65 20.63
CA GLY A 501 -15.11 40.86 19.77
C GLY A 501 -14.83 40.62 18.30
N THR A 502 -15.90 40.38 17.52
CA THR A 502 -15.84 40.00 16.12
C THR A 502 -15.22 41.04 15.17
N LYS A 503 -15.22 42.32 15.55
CA LYS A 503 -14.54 43.35 14.74
C LYS A 503 -13.02 43.17 14.67
N ILE A 504 -12.41 42.63 15.73
CA ILE A 504 -10.97 42.51 15.91
C ILE A 504 -10.52 41.08 15.63
N ALA A 505 -11.27 40.07 16.10
CA ALA A 505 -10.85 38.67 16.12
C ALA A 505 -11.81 37.70 15.40
N ASP A 506 -12.62 38.18 14.46
CA ASP A 506 -13.59 37.37 13.73
C ASP A 506 -12.94 36.13 13.05
N ASN A 507 -13.59 34.98 13.19
CA ASN A 507 -13.13 33.68 12.68
C ASN A 507 -11.79 33.16 13.25
N LEU A 508 -11.24 33.78 14.30
CA LEU A 508 -10.01 33.26 14.93
C LEU A 508 -10.25 31.85 15.52
N SER A 509 -11.44 31.60 16.04
CA SER A 509 -11.79 30.27 16.56
C SER A 509 -12.06 29.22 15.47
N ALA A 510 -12.21 29.62 14.21
CA ALA A 510 -12.46 28.74 13.09
C ALA A 510 -11.19 28.28 12.35
N VAL A 511 -10.00 28.79 12.72
CA VAL A 511 -8.74 28.38 12.11
C VAL A 511 -8.51 26.86 12.27
N SER A 512 -7.85 26.24 11.29
CA SER A 512 -7.60 24.81 11.27
C SER A 512 -6.65 24.38 12.40
N ILE A 513 -6.98 23.29 13.08
CA ILE A 513 -6.08 22.60 14.00
C ILE A 513 -5.58 21.34 13.32
N THR A 514 -4.29 21.32 12.96
CA THR A 514 -3.62 20.17 12.40
C THR A 514 -2.89 19.40 13.52
N ALA A 515 -3.02 18.07 13.54
CA ALA A 515 -2.26 17.21 14.45
C ALA A 515 -1.34 16.26 13.68
N SER A 516 -0.19 15.99 14.24
CA SER A 516 0.79 15.02 13.76
C SER A 516 1.48 14.35 14.94
N ASN A 517 2.39 13.41 14.70
CA ASN A 517 3.10 12.60 15.69
C ASN A 517 2.47 11.23 15.93
N ASP A 518 3.13 10.19 15.40
CA ASP A 518 2.83 8.76 15.55
C ASP A 518 1.34 8.38 15.39
N ILE A 519 0.63 9.13 14.52
CA ILE A 519 -0.78 8.88 14.24
C ILE A 519 -0.92 7.62 13.40
N HIS A 520 -1.81 6.73 13.83
CA HIS A 520 -2.21 5.52 13.14
C HIS A 520 -3.70 5.20 13.40
N GLU A 521 -4.20 4.13 12.80
CA GLU A 521 -5.61 3.79 12.82
C GLU A 521 -6.22 3.75 14.23
N GLU A 522 -5.55 3.12 15.21
CA GLU A 522 -6.07 3.05 16.58
C GLU A 522 -6.00 4.40 17.31
N VAL A 523 -4.99 5.22 17.01
CA VAL A 523 -4.92 6.59 17.56
C VAL A 523 -6.09 7.42 17.03
N LEU A 524 -6.39 7.35 15.73
CA LEU A 524 -7.55 8.03 15.15
C LEU A 524 -8.86 7.56 15.78
N TYR A 525 -8.97 6.26 16.02
CA TYR A 525 -10.15 5.69 16.68
C TYR A 525 -10.27 6.18 18.13
N SER A 526 -9.18 6.19 18.88
CA SER A 526 -9.13 6.69 20.26
C SER A 526 -9.48 8.18 20.34
N LEU A 527 -8.90 9.00 19.45
CA LEU A 527 -9.21 10.43 19.37
C LEU A 527 -10.70 10.67 19.12
N ARG A 528 -11.30 9.89 18.19
CA ARG A 528 -12.74 9.97 17.91
C ARG A 528 -13.59 9.61 19.13
N GLN A 529 -13.19 8.60 19.92
CA GLN A 529 -13.92 8.19 21.13
C GLN A 529 -13.84 9.23 22.25
N HIS A 530 -12.64 9.80 22.50
CA HIS A 530 -12.42 10.81 23.52
C HIS A 530 -12.92 12.20 23.12
N GLY A 531 -13.25 12.39 21.84
CA GLY A 531 -13.57 13.67 21.23
C GLY A 531 -12.32 14.54 21.04
N HIS A 532 -12.28 15.30 19.96
CA HIS A 532 -11.20 16.21 19.61
C HIS A 532 -11.72 17.37 18.76
N GLU A 533 -10.91 18.42 18.61
CA GLU A 533 -11.16 19.58 17.75
C GLU A 533 -10.12 19.67 16.61
N ILE A 534 -9.62 18.53 16.15
CA ILE A 534 -8.62 18.43 15.09
C ILE A 534 -9.32 18.37 13.74
N ASP A 535 -8.91 19.21 12.79
CA ASP A 535 -9.44 19.32 11.43
C ASP A 535 -8.61 18.57 10.40
N ALA A 536 -7.29 18.43 10.66
CA ALA A 536 -6.36 17.77 9.76
C ALA A 536 -5.35 16.87 10.50
N PHE A 537 -5.00 15.74 9.89
CA PHE A 537 -4.04 14.78 10.42
C PHE A 537 -2.85 14.61 9.47
N GLY A 538 -1.64 14.90 9.97
CA GLY A 538 -0.38 14.59 9.30
C GLY A 538 0.13 13.22 9.71
N ILE A 539 0.09 12.24 8.81
CA ILE A 539 0.41 10.83 9.11
C ILE A 539 1.67 10.42 8.35
N GLY A 540 2.66 9.89 9.08
CA GLY A 540 3.96 9.55 8.53
C GLY A 540 4.28 8.07 8.59
N THR A 541 5.06 7.66 9.59
CA THR A 541 5.69 6.34 9.70
C THR A 541 4.71 5.18 9.52
N HIS A 542 3.65 5.15 10.29
CA HIS A 542 2.68 4.04 10.28
C HIS A 542 1.98 3.86 8.93
N LEU A 543 1.77 4.96 8.20
CA LEU A 543 1.20 4.91 6.86
C LEU A 543 2.19 4.30 5.87
N VAL A 544 3.35 4.96 5.67
CA VAL A 544 4.26 4.63 4.56
C VAL A 544 5.05 3.35 4.75
N THR A 545 5.25 2.91 5.99
CA THR A 545 5.95 1.65 6.29
C THR A 545 5.01 0.46 6.40
N CYS A 546 3.70 0.68 6.44
CA CYS A 546 2.71 -0.36 6.73
C CYS A 546 3.10 -1.17 7.97
N LEU A 547 3.51 -0.50 9.05
CA LEU A 547 4.20 -1.06 10.22
C LEU A 547 3.54 -2.33 10.79
N LYS A 548 2.23 -2.42 10.79
CA LYS A 548 1.49 -3.58 11.33
C LYS A 548 1.59 -4.83 10.47
N GLN A 549 1.83 -4.67 9.17
CA GLN A 549 1.97 -5.77 8.23
C GLN A 549 2.85 -5.33 7.06
N PRO A 550 4.07 -5.86 6.93
CA PRO A 550 5.05 -5.36 5.95
C PRO A 550 4.78 -5.80 4.50
N ALA A 551 3.91 -6.79 4.28
CA ALA A 551 3.61 -7.30 2.95
C ALA A 551 2.16 -7.78 2.81
N LEU A 552 1.55 -7.56 1.65
CA LEU A 552 0.24 -8.12 1.29
C LEU A 552 0.31 -9.64 1.06
N GLY A 553 1.47 -10.13 0.63
CA GLY A 553 1.69 -11.54 0.37
C GLY A 553 1.04 -12.01 -0.94
N CYS A 554 1.11 -11.18 -1.97
CA CYS A 554 0.73 -11.56 -3.33
C CYS A 554 1.58 -12.72 -3.83
N VAL A 555 0.98 -13.53 -4.70
CA VAL A 555 1.62 -14.67 -5.38
C VAL A 555 1.25 -14.66 -6.85
N TYR A 556 2.14 -15.25 -7.65
CA TYR A 556 1.97 -15.43 -9.08
C TYR A 556 2.00 -16.93 -9.40
N LYS A 557 0.97 -17.50 -10.00
CA LYS A 557 0.83 -18.97 -10.09
C LYS A 557 0.36 -19.41 -11.46
N LEU A 558 1.07 -20.41 -12.00
CA LEU A 558 0.67 -21.14 -13.20
C LEU A 558 -0.65 -21.88 -12.91
N VAL A 559 -1.67 -21.66 -13.74
CA VAL A 559 -2.99 -22.26 -13.60
C VAL A 559 -3.41 -23.09 -14.82
N GLU A 560 -2.78 -22.87 -15.99
CA GLU A 560 -3.09 -23.60 -17.22
C GLU A 560 -1.89 -23.62 -18.16
N VAL A 561 -1.69 -24.72 -18.91
CA VAL A 561 -0.74 -24.83 -20.03
C VAL A 561 -1.44 -25.56 -21.17
N ASP A 562 -1.45 -24.99 -22.38
CA ASP A 562 -2.08 -25.52 -23.61
C ASP A 562 -3.52 -25.98 -23.35
N GLY A 563 -4.32 -25.14 -22.66
CA GLY A 563 -5.71 -25.47 -22.34
C GLY A 563 -5.88 -26.52 -21.23
N THR A 564 -4.78 -27.10 -20.73
CA THR A 564 -4.82 -28.09 -19.67
C THR A 564 -4.64 -27.43 -18.30
N PRO A 565 -5.64 -27.50 -17.40
CA PRO A 565 -5.54 -26.93 -16.05
C PRO A 565 -4.37 -27.50 -15.25
N ARG A 566 -3.70 -26.64 -14.47
CA ARG A 566 -2.58 -26.98 -13.58
C ARG A 566 -2.94 -26.63 -12.14
N ILE A 567 -2.63 -27.51 -11.20
CA ILE A 567 -2.89 -27.31 -9.79
C ILE A 567 -1.64 -27.61 -8.98
N LYS A 568 -1.30 -26.73 -8.04
CA LYS A 568 -0.35 -27.05 -6.98
C LYS A 568 -1.11 -27.59 -5.78
N LEU A 569 -0.90 -28.87 -5.46
CA LEU A 569 -1.34 -29.47 -4.22
C LEU A 569 -0.38 -29.08 -3.08
N SER A 570 -0.90 -28.94 -1.87
CA SER A 570 -0.12 -28.59 -0.70
C SER A 570 -0.83 -29.15 0.55
N GLU A 571 -0.08 -29.57 1.54
CA GLU A 571 -0.60 -29.91 2.87
C GLU A 571 -1.32 -28.72 3.51
N ASP A 572 -0.80 -27.52 3.30
CA ASP A 572 -1.48 -26.26 3.65
C ASP A 572 -2.51 -25.92 2.56
N ILE A 573 -3.79 -26.13 2.86
CA ILE A 573 -4.92 -25.77 1.99
C ILE A 573 -4.85 -24.27 1.59
N GLY A 574 -4.27 -23.43 2.45
CA GLY A 574 -4.00 -22.02 2.18
C GLY A 574 -3.13 -21.81 0.94
N LYS A 575 -2.29 -22.78 0.56
CA LYS A 575 -1.38 -22.71 -0.60
C LYS A 575 -1.87 -23.44 -1.85
N VAL A 576 -3.00 -24.14 -1.78
CA VAL A 576 -3.60 -24.82 -2.95
C VAL A 576 -4.11 -23.76 -3.94
N THR A 577 -3.81 -23.94 -5.23
CA THR A 577 -4.26 -23.06 -6.31
C THR A 577 -5.61 -23.51 -6.88
N ILE A 578 -6.35 -22.58 -7.48
CA ILE A 578 -7.56 -22.91 -8.24
C ILE A 578 -7.15 -23.02 -9.70
N PRO A 579 -7.26 -24.23 -10.32
CA PRO A 579 -6.75 -24.49 -11.65
C PRO A 579 -7.62 -23.92 -12.77
N GLY A 580 -7.02 -23.79 -13.96
CA GLY A 580 -7.68 -23.37 -15.20
C GLY A 580 -7.82 -21.87 -15.37
N CYS A 581 -8.03 -21.41 -16.58
CA CYS A 581 -8.31 -20.03 -16.91
C CYS A 581 -9.71 -19.62 -16.43
N LYS A 582 -9.82 -18.51 -15.71
CA LYS A 582 -11.06 -18.11 -15.02
C LYS A 582 -11.49 -16.69 -15.38
N ASN A 583 -12.80 -16.49 -15.49
CA ASN A 583 -13.46 -15.18 -15.43
C ASN A 583 -13.94 -14.88 -14.02
N GLY A 584 -14.10 -13.61 -13.70
CA GLY A 584 -14.62 -13.17 -12.41
C GLY A 584 -15.77 -12.17 -12.57
N TYR A 585 -16.72 -12.22 -11.65
CA TYR A 585 -17.89 -11.33 -11.64
C TYR A 585 -18.23 -10.92 -10.24
N ARG A 586 -18.53 -9.63 -10.04
CA ARG A 586 -19.09 -9.11 -8.78
C ARG A 586 -20.60 -9.06 -8.87
N LEU A 587 -21.25 -9.67 -7.90
CA LEU A 587 -22.70 -9.67 -7.79
C LEU A 587 -23.14 -8.65 -6.74
N PHE A 588 -24.21 -7.89 -7.04
CA PHE A 588 -24.74 -6.83 -6.18
C PHE A 588 -26.15 -7.13 -5.72
N SER A 589 -26.49 -6.59 -4.52
CA SER A 589 -27.82 -6.58 -3.96
C SER A 589 -28.72 -5.56 -4.66
N GLN A 590 -30.01 -5.56 -4.34
CA GLN A 590 -30.95 -4.52 -4.77
C GLN A 590 -30.60 -3.14 -4.20
N THR A 591 -29.94 -3.08 -3.06
CA THR A 591 -29.46 -1.84 -2.44
C THR A 591 -28.14 -1.31 -3.08
N GLY A 592 -27.58 -2.05 -4.03
CA GLY A 592 -26.32 -1.68 -4.71
C GLY A 592 -25.05 -2.09 -3.97
N GLU A 593 -25.17 -2.84 -2.87
CA GLU A 593 -24.04 -3.37 -2.13
C GLU A 593 -23.43 -4.59 -2.81
N ALA A 594 -22.10 -4.75 -2.76
CA ALA A 594 -21.40 -5.92 -3.23
C ALA A 594 -21.70 -7.13 -2.33
N ILE A 595 -22.28 -8.19 -2.89
CA ILE A 595 -22.64 -9.40 -2.13
C ILE A 595 -21.52 -10.42 -2.17
N VAL A 596 -21.00 -10.73 -3.37
CA VAL A 596 -20.04 -11.80 -3.59
C VAL A 596 -19.30 -11.63 -4.91
N ASP A 597 -18.00 -11.98 -4.91
CA ASP A 597 -17.20 -12.17 -6.11
C ASP A 597 -17.23 -13.65 -6.50
N VAL A 598 -17.60 -13.93 -7.75
CA VAL A 598 -17.79 -15.26 -8.30
C VAL A 598 -16.76 -15.49 -9.40
N MET A 599 -16.11 -16.64 -9.38
CA MET A 599 -15.25 -17.08 -10.48
C MET A 599 -15.90 -18.24 -11.23
N THR A 600 -15.87 -18.17 -12.55
CA THR A 600 -16.27 -19.23 -13.47
C THR A 600 -15.10 -19.62 -14.35
N ARG A 601 -15.10 -20.81 -14.91
CA ARG A 601 -14.12 -21.19 -15.93
C ARG A 601 -14.42 -20.41 -17.21
N VAL A 602 -13.39 -20.03 -17.96
CA VAL A 602 -13.57 -19.45 -19.31
C VAL A 602 -14.39 -20.41 -20.16
N GLY A 603 -15.44 -19.91 -20.81
CA GLY A 603 -16.41 -20.71 -21.59
C GLY A 603 -17.65 -21.16 -20.80
N GLU A 604 -17.66 -21.04 -19.47
CA GLU A 604 -18.89 -21.26 -18.69
C GLU A 604 -19.85 -20.06 -18.82
N PRO A 605 -21.16 -20.27 -18.65
CA PRO A 605 -22.15 -19.20 -18.74
C PRO A 605 -21.90 -18.06 -17.76
N VAL A 606 -22.09 -16.84 -18.23
CA VAL A 606 -22.02 -15.62 -17.39
C VAL A 606 -23.20 -15.62 -16.41
N PRO A 607 -22.98 -15.27 -15.14
CA PRO A 607 -24.08 -15.05 -14.18
C PRO A 607 -25.10 -14.05 -14.72
N LYS A 608 -26.39 -14.35 -14.56
CA LYS A 608 -27.46 -13.48 -15.06
C LYS A 608 -28.19 -12.76 -13.95
N VAL A 609 -28.60 -11.51 -14.21
CA VAL A 609 -29.41 -10.71 -13.32
C VAL A 609 -30.76 -11.37 -13.10
N GLY A 610 -31.22 -11.44 -11.85
CA GLY A 610 -32.51 -12.03 -11.45
C GLY A 610 -32.52 -13.56 -11.39
N GLU A 611 -31.51 -14.25 -11.90
CA GLU A 611 -31.43 -15.71 -11.82
C GLU A 611 -30.81 -16.16 -10.47
N ARG A 612 -31.45 -17.16 -9.84
CA ARG A 612 -30.95 -17.78 -8.60
C ARG A 612 -29.77 -18.70 -8.92
N MET A 613 -28.60 -18.39 -8.40
CA MET A 613 -27.40 -19.22 -8.57
C MET A 613 -26.84 -19.73 -7.25
N LEU A 614 -26.31 -20.95 -7.25
CA LEU A 614 -25.60 -21.52 -6.10
C LEU A 614 -24.14 -21.10 -6.11
N CYS A 615 -23.77 -20.34 -5.09
CA CYS A 615 -22.41 -19.93 -4.82
C CYS A 615 -21.77 -20.86 -3.77
N ARG A 616 -20.56 -21.39 -4.05
CA ARG A 616 -19.82 -22.32 -3.15
C ARG A 616 -18.42 -21.81 -2.92
N HIS A 617 -17.95 -21.90 -1.68
CA HIS A 617 -16.55 -21.67 -1.36
C HIS A 617 -15.68 -22.82 -1.91
N PRO A 618 -14.54 -22.55 -2.58
CA PRO A 618 -13.77 -23.58 -3.28
C PRO A 618 -13.15 -24.65 -2.38
N PHE A 619 -12.92 -24.34 -1.09
CA PHE A 619 -12.22 -25.19 -0.14
C PHE A 619 -13.04 -25.54 1.12
N MET A 620 -14.18 -24.91 1.31
CA MET A 620 -15.05 -25.11 2.48
C MET A 620 -16.47 -25.40 2.01
N GLU A 621 -16.82 -26.68 1.86
CA GLU A 621 -18.11 -27.11 1.30
C GLU A 621 -19.30 -26.61 2.13
N SER A 622 -19.15 -26.46 3.44
CA SER A 622 -20.16 -25.90 4.33
C SER A 622 -20.50 -24.44 4.01
N LYS A 623 -19.58 -23.68 3.40
CA LYS A 623 -19.80 -22.30 2.98
C LYS A 623 -20.39 -22.25 1.58
N ARG A 624 -21.71 -22.20 1.51
CA ARG A 624 -22.48 -22.09 0.27
C ARG A 624 -23.72 -21.20 0.48
N ALA A 625 -24.12 -20.49 -0.55
CA ALA A 625 -25.30 -19.65 -0.51
C ALA A 625 -25.97 -19.59 -1.88
N TYR A 626 -27.28 -19.46 -1.91
CA TYR A 626 -28.01 -19.06 -3.11
C TYR A 626 -28.05 -17.54 -3.20
N VAL A 627 -27.73 -17.01 -4.37
CA VAL A 627 -27.70 -15.56 -4.61
C VAL A 627 -28.58 -15.25 -5.83
N VAL A 628 -29.38 -14.20 -5.73
CA VAL A 628 -30.13 -13.61 -6.85
C VAL A 628 -29.58 -12.20 -7.04
N PRO A 629 -28.70 -11.96 -8.02
CA PRO A 629 -28.08 -10.65 -8.19
C PRO A 629 -29.04 -9.66 -8.86
N SER A 630 -29.03 -8.41 -8.40
CA SER A 630 -29.71 -7.30 -9.08
C SER A 630 -28.84 -6.65 -10.15
N LYS A 631 -27.50 -6.82 -10.03
CA LYS A 631 -26.49 -6.38 -10.99
C LYS A 631 -25.33 -7.37 -11.00
N VAL A 632 -24.78 -7.61 -12.17
CA VAL A 632 -23.57 -8.42 -12.41
C VAL A 632 -22.55 -7.55 -13.12
N ALA A 633 -21.35 -7.44 -12.56
CA ALA A 633 -20.25 -6.70 -13.18
C ALA A 633 -19.04 -7.62 -13.41
N PRO A 634 -18.44 -7.62 -14.60
CA PRO A 634 -17.17 -8.33 -14.81
C PRO A 634 -16.08 -7.72 -13.94
N LEU A 635 -15.19 -8.56 -13.40
CA LEU A 635 -14.05 -8.14 -12.60
C LEU A 635 -12.82 -7.87 -13.46
N PHE A 636 -12.68 -8.53 -14.61
CA PHE A 636 -11.50 -8.44 -15.44
C PHE A 636 -11.81 -7.78 -16.78
N ASP A 637 -11.02 -6.76 -17.10
CA ASP A 637 -10.96 -6.18 -18.43
C ASP A 637 -9.65 -6.64 -19.11
N LEU A 638 -9.66 -6.79 -20.44
CA LEU A 638 -8.43 -6.93 -21.21
C LEU A 638 -7.75 -5.57 -21.25
N VAL A 639 -6.67 -5.41 -20.48
CA VAL A 639 -5.98 -4.13 -20.32
C VAL A 639 -4.74 -3.98 -21.18
N TRP A 640 -4.17 -5.12 -21.61
CA TRP A 640 -3.03 -5.20 -22.53
C TRP A 640 -3.25 -6.35 -23.51
N ASP A 641 -3.16 -6.02 -24.79
CA ASP A 641 -3.03 -6.98 -25.88
C ASP A 641 -1.70 -6.69 -26.60
N GLY A 642 -0.76 -7.61 -26.52
CA GLY A 642 0.58 -7.40 -27.06
C GLY A 642 0.61 -6.90 -28.50
N ALA A 643 -0.37 -7.30 -29.33
CA ALA A 643 -0.53 -6.84 -30.70
C ALA A 643 -1.05 -5.40 -30.81
N ARG A 644 -1.82 -4.92 -29.82
CA ARG A 644 -2.54 -3.62 -29.84
C ARG A 644 -2.06 -2.65 -28.77
N GLY A 645 -1.26 -3.12 -27.82
CA GLY A 645 -0.84 -2.34 -26.66
C GLY A 645 -1.92 -2.24 -25.58
N VAL A 646 -1.94 -1.12 -24.85
CA VAL A 646 -2.94 -0.85 -23.82
C VAL A 646 -4.28 -0.49 -24.47
N ASP A 647 -5.37 -1.15 -24.01
CA ASP A 647 -6.72 -0.85 -24.48
C ASP A 647 -7.03 0.65 -24.30
N PRO A 648 -7.44 1.37 -25.36
CA PRO A 648 -7.75 2.80 -25.28
C PRO A 648 -8.86 3.15 -24.27
N GLN A 649 -9.73 2.21 -23.94
CA GLN A 649 -10.81 2.43 -22.96
C GLN A 649 -10.35 2.34 -21.50
N VAL A 650 -9.13 1.86 -21.27
CA VAL A 650 -8.56 1.76 -19.91
C VAL A 650 -8.07 3.14 -19.46
N ASP A 651 -8.76 3.69 -18.48
CA ASP A 651 -8.34 4.90 -17.77
C ASP A 651 -7.47 4.52 -16.57
N LEU A 652 -6.17 4.87 -16.69
CA LEU A 652 -5.12 4.64 -15.71
C LEU A 652 -4.85 5.89 -14.86
N SER A 653 -5.65 6.96 -14.99
CA SER A 653 -5.41 8.18 -14.23
C SER A 653 -5.57 7.94 -12.72
N LEU A 654 -4.70 8.60 -11.95
CA LEU A 654 -4.69 8.52 -10.50
C LEU A 654 -6.03 9.02 -9.91
N GLU A 655 -6.62 10.06 -10.49
CA GLU A 655 -7.90 10.63 -10.07
C GLU A 655 -9.05 9.63 -10.25
N THR A 656 -9.12 8.96 -11.41
CA THR A 656 -10.15 7.94 -11.64
C THR A 656 -9.97 6.75 -10.70
N SER A 657 -8.73 6.33 -10.44
CA SER A 657 -8.43 5.25 -9.50
C SER A 657 -8.82 5.62 -8.06
N ARG A 658 -8.54 6.86 -7.63
CA ARG A 658 -8.97 7.43 -6.35
C ARG A 658 -10.50 7.48 -6.22
N ALA A 659 -11.19 7.99 -7.24
CA ALA A 659 -12.66 8.05 -7.26
C ALA A 659 -13.28 6.64 -7.18
N ARG A 660 -12.68 5.68 -7.88
CA ARG A 660 -13.11 4.26 -7.84
C ARG A 660 -12.88 3.64 -6.46
N CYS A 661 -11.77 3.96 -5.78
CA CYS A 661 -11.52 3.50 -4.43
C CYS A 661 -12.62 3.97 -3.47
N LYS A 662 -12.93 5.25 -3.49
CA LYS A 662 -14.00 5.83 -2.68
C LYS A 662 -15.35 5.16 -2.95
N GLU A 663 -15.71 4.97 -4.22
CA GLU A 663 -16.98 4.34 -4.61
C GLU A 663 -17.01 2.84 -4.25
N SER A 664 -15.92 2.10 -4.49
CA SER A 664 -15.86 0.68 -4.14
C SER A 664 -16.00 0.43 -2.63
N ILE A 665 -15.42 1.30 -1.81
CA ILE A 665 -15.57 1.23 -0.34
C ILE A 665 -17.02 1.54 0.06
N ARG A 666 -17.65 2.53 -0.58
CA ARG A 666 -19.07 2.89 -0.32
C ARG A 666 -20.03 1.73 -0.64
N GLN A 667 -19.67 0.89 -1.60
CA GLN A 667 -20.45 -0.29 -2.00
C GLN A 667 -20.23 -1.50 -1.09
N LEU A 668 -19.30 -1.43 -0.12
CA LEU A 668 -19.11 -2.52 0.83
C LEU A 668 -20.22 -2.55 1.87
N ARG A 669 -20.56 -3.74 2.29
CA ARG A 669 -21.43 -3.96 3.44
C ARG A 669 -20.71 -3.55 4.73
N ALA A 670 -21.48 -3.15 5.74
CA ALA A 670 -20.94 -2.71 7.03
C ALA A 670 -20.03 -3.74 7.72
N ASP A 671 -20.29 -5.04 7.52
CA ASP A 671 -19.45 -6.12 8.07
C ASP A 671 -18.06 -6.21 7.43
N HIS A 672 -17.87 -5.67 6.23
CA HIS A 672 -16.57 -5.59 5.56
C HIS A 672 -15.77 -4.32 5.93
N LEU A 673 -16.36 -3.36 6.61
CA LEU A 673 -15.71 -2.10 7.00
C LEU A 673 -15.07 -2.15 8.41
N ARG A 674 -15.00 -3.33 9.02
CA ARG A 674 -14.45 -3.56 10.35
C ARG A 674 -12.95 -3.86 10.31
#